data_12b7c3931a051bdea4b2d175ea95c6d4
#
_entry.id   12b7c3931a051bdea4b2d175ea95c6d4
#
_cell.length_a   1.000
_cell.length_b   1.000
_cell.length_c   1.000
_cell.angle_alpha   90.00
_cell.angle_beta   90.00
_cell.angle_gamma   90.00
#
_symmetry.space_group_name_H-M   'P 1'
#
loop_
_entity.id
_entity.type
_entity.pdbx_description
1 polymer ?
#
loop_
_entity_poly.entity_id
_entity_poly.type
_entity_poly.pdbx_seq_one_letter_code
_entity_poly.pdbx_strand_id
1 'polypeptide(L)'
;MLEYLKAKIEEKSKGNIRVFYDKRSSNKGENFKENEKKILQSDSVIIFFSPAYKNIVDNKIETRGVWREYEKILEVWENNSVAVIPVVVEGKVEEAITREFKDNIAADFSEYPPIIQGKTKKKLNPVYKTEMSNLVSAIIYETAVAHRRKDYCFSNREEAYTVLFCNTESKNKLPRGCMYKSEAYMNVLSSDGTSFLVGRKGSGKTTFFEVLEKYDPVEFDKHFKALRPISVEDIREEHIYAVLDKVCVDHKIFGYERIIGLFWEIYLYLCAIYIVCVEEENCRIRDDRQPVFHKMANRLRRVLNVTKLDSANVKLAIFTESVAMWEEFLCSGILDYATGEAFLASMDANFDVDNVLKDFLGSNVYRPFVKAIEQCEKNILIALDKFDAISDQFRREVKDDLQSGNETLILNARKRAEFDKVLYHSLVSTVEKLKNLDIGIMGHATFCIIIPQDRVDQIKLVDRDFAKKNFLSLAWDGIELLEVILLRLKTLYKFDLDENDNVVEKFKAVMKKYMPTIPEKIIINVEGREKEIELFQYLLRNSFWRPRDIIKYIAVLYDANQKNIQKHSQIDMETLKNLLNKVTNDIIEDEFYNEYDKIFYNITSFMELFEESYIILSTAEFLEKIVQFEFKGVLFDDNNEIIGKLNFLYEVGIIGLLFEEEYIKSKAIGNRFCFVFNEGTYPLERAMRQIISGSKEIKIVLNPIFSKKLSLKYNTTEIVGAYSWKYLYSNHVRKASIKRI
;
A
#
# COMPACT_ATOMS: atom_id res chain seq x y z
N MET A 1 -41.08 5.23 -17.03
CA MET A 1 -39.82 4.51 -16.85
C MET A 1 -38.77 5.35 -16.09
N LEU A 2 -38.34 6.48 -16.65
CA LEU A 2 -37.25 7.28 -16.07
C LEU A 2 -37.51 7.74 -14.63
N GLU A 3 -38.70 8.26 -14.31
CA GLU A 3 -39.00 8.68 -12.92
C GLU A 3 -39.05 7.51 -11.95
N TYR A 4 -39.53 6.35 -12.39
CA TYR A 4 -39.51 5.14 -11.57
C TYR A 4 -38.09 4.63 -11.37
N LEU A 5 -37.26 4.61 -12.40
CA LEU A 5 -35.86 4.24 -12.34
C LEU A 5 -35.08 5.13 -11.40
N LYS A 6 -35.27 6.47 -11.55
CA LYS A 6 -34.67 7.46 -10.64
C LYS A 6 -35.02 7.19 -9.17
N ALA A 7 -36.33 7.07 -8.90
CA ALA A 7 -36.80 6.83 -7.54
C ALA A 7 -36.21 5.54 -6.94
N LYS A 8 -36.10 4.46 -7.75
CA LYS A 8 -35.54 3.19 -7.32
C LYS A 8 -34.03 3.24 -7.10
N ILE A 9 -33.27 3.97 -7.92
CA ILE A 9 -31.83 4.17 -7.72
C ILE A 9 -31.59 4.98 -6.43
N GLU A 10 -32.29 6.08 -6.27
CA GLU A 10 -32.15 6.95 -5.10
C GLU A 10 -32.58 6.23 -3.79
N GLU A 11 -33.67 5.43 -3.83
CA GLU A 11 -34.13 4.59 -2.73
C GLU A 11 -33.10 3.53 -2.34
N LYS A 12 -32.63 2.72 -3.33
CA LYS A 12 -31.73 1.59 -3.10
C LYS A 12 -30.32 2.03 -2.72
N SER A 13 -29.86 3.17 -3.26
CA SER A 13 -28.59 3.80 -2.88
C SER A 13 -28.66 4.62 -1.58
N LYS A 14 -29.83 4.67 -0.93
CA LYS A 14 -30.07 5.49 0.27
C LYS A 14 -29.68 6.96 0.08
N GLY A 15 -29.89 7.49 -1.13
CA GLY A 15 -29.57 8.86 -1.50
C GLY A 15 -28.10 9.15 -1.83
N ASN A 16 -27.23 8.11 -1.85
CA ASN A 16 -25.82 8.28 -2.20
C ASN A 16 -25.62 8.54 -3.72
N ILE A 17 -26.57 8.13 -4.55
CA ILE A 17 -26.54 8.37 -5.99
C ILE A 17 -27.66 9.35 -6.34
N ARG A 18 -27.29 10.46 -6.99
CA ARG A 18 -28.23 11.44 -7.52
C ARG A 18 -28.39 11.26 -9.02
N VAL A 19 -29.63 11.08 -9.48
CA VAL A 19 -29.93 10.88 -10.90
C VAL A 19 -30.39 12.19 -11.52
N PHE A 20 -29.67 12.65 -12.54
CA PHE A 20 -30.05 13.76 -13.38
C PHE A 20 -30.58 13.22 -14.70
N TYR A 21 -31.73 13.71 -15.15
CA TYR A 21 -32.21 13.47 -16.50
C TYR A 21 -32.89 14.74 -17.03
N ASP A 22 -32.76 15.00 -18.32
CA ASP A 22 -33.36 16.17 -18.93
C ASP A 22 -34.81 15.87 -19.35
N LYS A 23 -35.76 16.53 -18.69
CA LYS A 23 -37.18 16.50 -19.07
C LYS A 23 -37.50 17.41 -20.27
N ARG A 24 -36.57 18.28 -20.67
CA ARG A 24 -36.83 19.40 -21.59
C ARG A 24 -36.15 19.29 -22.95
N SER A 25 -35.70 18.10 -23.35
CA SER A 25 -35.04 17.88 -24.67
C SER A 25 -35.85 18.30 -25.88
N SER A 26 -37.06 18.81 -25.68
CA SER A 26 -37.91 19.36 -26.74
C SER A 26 -37.72 20.84 -27.05
N ASN A 27 -36.97 21.61 -26.25
CA ASN A 27 -36.75 23.04 -26.47
C ASN A 27 -35.27 23.36 -26.79
N LYS A 28 -34.98 23.39 -28.09
CA LYS A 28 -34.00 24.19 -28.83
C LYS A 28 -32.77 24.79 -28.09
N GLY A 29 -31.61 24.19 -28.35
CA GLY A 29 -30.36 24.95 -28.67
C GLY A 29 -29.50 25.43 -27.53
N GLU A 30 -29.97 25.73 -26.34
CA GLU A 30 -29.18 26.38 -25.29
C GLU A 30 -28.52 25.40 -24.26
N ASN A 31 -28.94 24.15 -24.18
CA ASN A 31 -28.56 23.23 -23.11
C ASN A 31 -27.47 22.21 -23.48
N PHE A 32 -26.94 22.18 -24.70
CA PHE A 32 -25.96 21.15 -25.09
C PHE A 32 -24.64 21.26 -24.33
N LYS A 33 -24.09 22.47 -24.18
CA LYS A 33 -22.85 22.69 -23.42
C LYS A 33 -23.01 22.33 -21.93
N GLU A 34 -24.21 22.50 -21.39
CA GLU A 34 -24.52 22.13 -20.03
C GLU A 34 -24.65 20.61 -19.85
N ASN A 35 -25.24 19.91 -20.82
CA ASN A 35 -25.34 18.47 -20.85
C ASN A 35 -23.98 17.81 -21.04
N GLU A 36 -23.13 18.29 -21.95
CA GLU A 36 -21.75 17.86 -22.13
C GLU A 36 -20.95 18.01 -20.81
N LYS A 37 -21.13 19.12 -20.11
CA LYS A 37 -20.51 19.35 -18.81
C LYS A 37 -21.01 18.37 -17.74
N LYS A 38 -22.31 18.05 -17.73
CA LYS A 38 -22.90 17.06 -16.83
C LYS A 38 -22.39 15.65 -17.12
N ILE A 39 -22.25 15.27 -18.40
CA ILE A 39 -21.65 13.98 -18.79
C ILE A 39 -20.23 13.85 -18.19
N LEU A 40 -19.39 14.85 -18.38
CA LEU A 40 -18.02 14.87 -17.84
C LEU A 40 -17.94 14.85 -16.31
N GLN A 41 -18.94 15.40 -15.63
CA GLN A 41 -19.01 15.44 -14.18
C GLN A 41 -19.69 14.22 -13.56
N SER A 42 -20.39 13.41 -14.36
CA SER A 42 -21.11 12.22 -13.89
C SER A 42 -20.15 11.07 -13.62
N ASP A 43 -20.49 10.21 -12.67
CA ASP A 43 -19.78 8.95 -12.43
C ASP A 43 -20.28 7.86 -13.38
N SER A 44 -21.54 7.94 -13.81
CA SER A 44 -22.12 7.05 -14.83
C SER A 44 -23.13 7.75 -15.73
N VAL A 45 -23.27 7.26 -16.95
CA VAL A 45 -24.24 7.70 -17.95
C VAL A 45 -25.06 6.51 -18.43
N ILE A 46 -26.39 6.62 -18.39
CA ILE A 46 -27.30 5.60 -18.92
C ILE A 46 -27.76 6.05 -20.29
N ILE A 47 -27.52 5.23 -21.30
CA ILE A 47 -27.98 5.49 -22.68
C ILE A 47 -29.17 4.59 -22.97
N PHE A 48 -30.28 5.21 -23.39
CA PHE A 48 -31.45 4.48 -23.81
C PHE A 48 -31.47 4.38 -25.34
N PHE A 49 -31.28 3.18 -25.86
CA PHE A 49 -31.23 2.86 -27.27
C PHE A 49 -32.59 2.51 -27.85
N SER A 50 -32.84 3.03 -29.06
CA SER A 50 -33.94 2.67 -29.92
C SER A 50 -33.49 2.74 -31.39
N PRO A 51 -34.23 2.17 -32.35
CA PRO A 51 -33.89 2.30 -33.76
C PRO A 51 -33.81 3.76 -34.23
N ALA A 52 -34.65 4.63 -33.69
CA ALA A 52 -34.62 6.06 -33.98
C ALA A 52 -33.34 6.74 -33.45
N TYR A 53 -32.86 6.37 -32.24
CA TYR A 53 -31.62 6.88 -31.70
C TYR A 53 -30.43 6.43 -32.55
N LYS A 54 -30.34 5.13 -32.85
CA LYS A 54 -29.31 4.56 -33.70
C LYS A 54 -29.23 5.25 -35.08
N ASN A 55 -30.37 5.47 -35.72
CA ASN A 55 -30.42 6.16 -37.02
C ASN A 55 -29.82 7.57 -36.95
N ILE A 56 -30.03 8.31 -35.85
CA ILE A 56 -29.44 9.64 -35.65
C ILE A 56 -27.92 9.55 -35.49
N VAL A 57 -27.45 8.55 -34.76
CA VAL A 57 -26.02 8.33 -34.50
C VAL A 57 -25.31 7.86 -35.76
N ASP A 58 -25.81 6.80 -36.43
CA ASP A 58 -25.18 6.20 -37.60
C ASP A 58 -25.10 7.20 -38.79
N ASN A 59 -26.10 8.04 -38.94
CA ASN A 59 -26.15 9.06 -40.01
C ASN A 59 -25.56 10.42 -39.59
N LYS A 60 -24.98 10.53 -38.41
CA LYS A 60 -24.35 11.76 -37.88
C LYS A 60 -25.23 13.00 -38.02
N ILE A 61 -26.53 12.89 -37.68
CA ILE A 61 -27.48 13.97 -37.84
C ILE A 61 -27.23 15.09 -36.83
N GLU A 62 -26.38 16.04 -37.19
CA GLU A 62 -25.87 17.12 -36.31
C GLU A 62 -26.97 18.06 -35.78
N THR A 63 -28.06 18.24 -36.51
CA THR A 63 -29.14 19.19 -36.17
C THR A 63 -29.90 18.84 -34.90
N ARG A 64 -29.73 17.63 -34.34
CA ARG A 64 -30.48 17.15 -33.18
C ARG A 64 -29.69 17.09 -31.88
N GLY A 65 -28.39 17.50 -31.86
CA GLY A 65 -27.57 17.50 -30.66
C GLY A 65 -27.21 16.12 -30.07
N VAL A 66 -28.03 15.10 -30.34
CA VAL A 66 -27.86 13.72 -29.87
C VAL A 66 -26.53 13.12 -30.32
N TRP A 67 -26.11 13.44 -31.55
CA TRP A 67 -24.82 13.02 -32.07
C TRP A 67 -23.65 13.55 -31.24
N ARG A 68 -23.65 14.82 -30.86
CA ARG A 68 -22.57 15.43 -30.02
C ARG A 68 -22.53 14.87 -28.62
N GLU A 69 -23.71 14.63 -28.02
CA GLU A 69 -23.77 13.95 -26.73
C GLU A 69 -23.21 12.54 -26.84
N TYR A 70 -23.52 11.82 -27.89
CA TYR A 70 -23.00 10.49 -28.15
C TYR A 70 -21.47 10.47 -28.34
N GLU A 71 -20.92 11.38 -29.15
CA GLU A 71 -19.47 11.53 -29.30
C GLU A 71 -18.79 11.78 -27.94
N LYS A 72 -19.39 12.62 -27.10
CA LYS A 72 -18.87 12.91 -25.78
C LYS A 72 -18.94 11.72 -24.84
N ILE A 73 -19.99 10.93 -24.95
CA ILE A 73 -20.13 9.69 -24.17
C ILE A 73 -19.08 8.66 -24.62
N LEU A 74 -18.80 8.53 -25.92
CA LEU A 74 -17.73 7.66 -26.42
C LEU A 74 -16.36 8.09 -25.90
N GLU A 75 -16.06 9.40 -25.95
CA GLU A 75 -14.80 9.94 -25.42
C GLU A 75 -14.58 9.58 -23.94
N VAL A 76 -15.61 9.75 -23.08
CA VAL A 76 -15.48 9.42 -21.66
C VAL A 76 -15.48 7.91 -21.40
N TRP A 77 -16.12 7.13 -22.27
CA TRP A 77 -16.12 5.67 -22.20
C TRP A 77 -14.75 5.07 -22.58
N GLU A 78 -14.18 5.52 -23.70
CA GLU A 78 -12.84 5.11 -24.15
C GLU A 78 -11.75 5.44 -23.11
N ASN A 79 -11.89 6.59 -22.45
CA ASN A 79 -11.00 7.00 -21.38
C ASN A 79 -11.29 6.34 -20.01
N ASN A 80 -12.28 5.43 -19.93
CA ASN A 80 -12.73 4.78 -18.69
C ASN A 80 -13.00 5.77 -17.51
N SER A 81 -13.33 7.02 -17.82
CA SER A 81 -13.56 8.07 -16.81
C SER A 81 -14.99 8.08 -16.28
N VAL A 82 -15.93 7.54 -17.03
CA VAL A 82 -17.36 7.46 -16.71
C VAL A 82 -17.88 6.07 -17.09
N ALA A 83 -18.67 5.43 -16.23
CA ALA A 83 -19.34 4.18 -16.59
C ALA A 83 -20.49 4.46 -17.56
N VAL A 84 -20.52 3.79 -18.71
CA VAL A 84 -21.61 3.90 -19.67
C VAL A 84 -22.45 2.64 -19.59
N ILE A 85 -23.78 2.83 -19.39
CA ILE A 85 -24.74 1.76 -19.14
C ILE A 85 -25.75 1.75 -20.26
N PRO A 86 -25.58 0.90 -21.30
CA PRO A 86 -26.47 0.80 -22.45
C PRO A 86 -27.75 0.02 -22.11
N VAL A 87 -28.89 0.57 -22.42
CA VAL A 87 -30.21 -0.02 -22.19
C VAL A 87 -31.02 0.04 -23.47
N VAL A 88 -31.52 -1.09 -23.95
CA VAL A 88 -32.44 -1.13 -25.11
C VAL A 88 -33.87 -0.98 -24.62
N VAL A 89 -34.62 -0.01 -25.19
CA VAL A 89 -36.00 0.29 -24.78
C VAL A 89 -37.02 0.03 -25.86
N GLU A 90 -36.58 -0.03 -27.10
CA GLU A 90 -37.48 -0.22 -28.29
C GLU A 90 -36.73 -0.88 -29.45
N GLY A 91 -37.39 -1.77 -30.17
CA GLY A 91 -36.83 -2.48 -31.32
C GLY A 91 -35.96 -3.68 -30.91
N LYS A 92 -35.57 -4.49 -31.89
CA LYS A 92 -34.65 -5.59 -31.66
C LYS A 92 -33.26 -5.03 -31.32
N VAL A 93 -32.52 -5.75 -30.55
CA VAL A 93 -31.16 -5.33 -30.11
C VAL A 93 -30.29 -4.93 -31.30
N GLU A 94 -30.24 -5.73 -32.35
CA GLU A 94 -29.43 -5.46 -33.54
C GLU A 94 -29.85 -4.19 -34.29
N GLU A 95 -31.15 -3.84 -34.21
CA GLU A 95 -31.72 -2.67 -34.86
C GLU A 95 -31.61 -1.39 -34.04
N ALA A 96 -31.51 -1.53 -32.72
CA ALA A 96 -31.55 -0.42 -31.77
C ALA A 96 -30.18 0.07 -31.30
N ILE A 97 -29.20 -0.87 -31.09
CA ILE A 97 -27.93 -0.54 -30.47
C ILE A 97 -26.85 -0.19 -31.51
N THR A 98 -25.94 0.72 -31.17
CA THR A 98 -24.78 1.04 -32.01
C THR A 98 -23.70 -0.04 -31.86
N ARG A 99 -22.75 -0.08 -32.82
CA ARG A 99 -21.73 -1.11 -32.92
C ARG A 99 -20.85 -1.15 -31.66
N GLU A 100 -20.51 0.00 -31.08
CA GLU A 100 -19.60 0.19 -29.98
C GLU A 100 -20.13 -0.44 -28.69
N PHE A 101 -21.45 -0.49 -28.50
CA PHE A 101 -22.08 -1.00 -27.29
C PHE A 101 -22.75 -2.37 -27.42
N LYS A 102 -22.60 -3.03 -28.58
CA LYS A 102 -23.33 -4.27 -28.90
C LYS A 102 -23.10 -5.39 -27.88
N ASP A 103 -21.86 -5.50 -27.36
CA ASP A 103 -21.43 -6.56 -26.43
C ASP A 103 -21.62 -6.16 -24.96
N ASN A 104 -22.10 -4.93 -24.66
CA ASN A 104 -22.16 -4.36 -23.33
C ASN A 104 -23.57 -4.00 -22.85
N ILE A 105 -24.60 -4.66 -23.34
CA ILE A 105 -25.98 -4.34 -23.00
C ILE A 105 -26.28 -4.67 -21.55
N ALA A 106 -26.71 -3.67 -20.78
CA ALA A 106 -27.02 -3.83 -19.34
C ALA A 106 -28.47 -4.32 -19.12
N ALA A 107 -29.41 -3.96 -19.96
CA ALA A 107 -30.79 -4.43 -19.92
C ALA A 107 -31.51 -4.24 -21.28
N ASP A 108 -32.42 -5.15 -21.57
CA ASP A 108 -33.28 -5.09 -22.71
C ASP A 108 -34.77 -5.11 -22.29
N PHE A 109 -35.46 -4.01 -22.56
CA PHE A 109 -36.88 -3.84 -22.25
C PHE A 109 -37.77 -3.88 -23.51
N SER A 110 -37.23 -4.13 -24.70
CA SER A 110 -37.91 -4.06 -25.97
C SER A 110 -39.08 -5.02 -26.08
N GLU A 111 -38.99 -6.20 -25.49
CA GLU A 111 -40.01 -7.25 -25.53
C GLU A 111 -41.00 -7.23 -24.35
N TYR A 112 -40.76 -6.39 -23.36
CA TYR A 112 -41.51 -6.41 -22.10
C TYR A 112 -42.25 -5.11 -21.82
N PRO A 113 -43.51 -4.98 -22.19
CA PRO A 113 -44.31 -3.78 -21.87
C PRO A 113 -44.42 -3.64 -20.32
N PRO A 114 -44.33 -2.40 -19.82
CA PRO A 114 -44.35 -2.18 -18.35
C PRO A 114 -45.67 -2.56 -17.68
N ILE A 115 -46.75 -2.58 -18.44
CA ILE A 115 -48.11 -2.83 -17.93
C ILE A 115 -48.78 -3.96 -18.72
N ILE A 116 -49.24 -4.97 -17.99
CA ILE A 116 -50.10 -6.03 -18.55
C ILE A 116 -51.56 -5.62 -18.31
N GLN A 117 -52.38 -5.55 -19.38
CA GLN A 117 -53.80 -5.32 -19.26
C GLN A 117 -54.50 -6.59 -18.77
N GLY A 118 -54.93 -6.62 -17.52
CA GLY A 118 -55.79 -7.67 -16.99
C GLY A 118 -57.26 -7.27 -17.11
N LYS A 119 -58.18 -8.25 -17.06
CA LYS A 119 -59.64 -8.04 -17.18
C LYS A 119 -60.24 -7.06 -16.17
N THR A 120 -59.56 -6.81 -15.02
CA THR A 120 -60.08 -5.98 -13.94
C THR A 120 -59.09 -5.03 -13.30
N LYS A 121 -57.77 -5.19 -13.48
CA LYS A 121 -56.73 -4.28 -12.92
C LYS A 121 -55.50 -4.30 -13.80
N LYS A 122 -54.90 -3.11 -14.03
CA LYS A 122 -53.55 -2.99 -14.64
C LYS A 122 -52.53 -3.49 -13.63
N LYS A 123 -51.75 -4.54 -13.96
CA LYS A 123 -50.65 -5.06 -13.15
C LYS A 123 -49.33 -4.80 -13.82
N LEU A 124 -48.32 -4.45 -13.02
CA LEU A 124 -46.95 -4.34 -13.50
C LEU A 124 -46.47 -5.73 -13.99
N ASN A 125 -45.83 -5.76 -15.15
CA ASN A 125 -45.27 -7.00 -15.70
C ASN A 125 -44.19 -7.54 -14.78
N PRO A 126 -44.28 -8.81 -14.28
CA PRO A 126 -43.29 -9.36 -13.38
C PRO A 126 -41.87 -9.40 -13.97
N VAL A 127 -41.74 -9.73 -15.25
CA VAL A 127 -40.46 -9.77 -15.97
C VAL A 127 -39.88 -8.37 -16.05
N TYR A 128 -40.66 -7.37 -16.42
CA TYR A 128 -40.25 -5.96 -16.43
C TYR A 128 -39.77 -5.50 -15.05
N LYS A 129 -40.43 -5.95 -13.96
CA LYS A 129 -40.03 -5.62 -12.61
C LYS A 129 -38.68 -6.23 -12.23
N THR A 130 -38.44 -7.47 -12.65
CA THR A 130 -37.18 -8.18 -12.42
C THR A 130 -36.05 -7.50 -13.20
N GLU A 131 -36.21 -7.27 -14.49
CA GLU A 131 -35.23 -6.58 -15.32
C GLU A 131 -34.92 -5.15 -14.82
N MET A 132 -35.94 -4.42 -14.35
CA MET A 132 -35.76 -3.13 -13.74
C MET A 132 -34.95 -3.23 -12.43
N SER A 133 -35.16 -4.25 -11.64
CA SER A 133 -34.37 -4.48 -10.40
C SER A 133 -32.91 -4.81 -10.71
N ASN A 134 -32.67 -5.63 -11.73
CA ASN A 134 -31.35 -5.97 -12.23
C ASN A 134 -30.64 -4.73 -12.76
N LEU A 135 -31.31 -3.92 -13.56
CA LEU A 135 -30.76 -2.65 -14.07
C LEU A 135 -30.40 -1.69 -12.94
N VAL A 136 -31.26 -1.54 -11.94
CA VAL A 136 -30.96 -0.67 -10.77
C VAL A 136 -29.72 -1.14 -10.04
N SER A 137 -29.57 -2.45 -9.82
CA SER A 137 -28.38 -3.03 -9.19
C SER A 137 -27.14 -2.78 -10.04
N ALA A 138 -27.27 -2.96 -11.35
CA ALA A 138 -26.23 -2.69 -12.33
C ALA A 138 -25.74 -1.22 -12.30
N ILE A 139 -26.67 -0.29 -12.29
CA ILE A 139 -26.37 1.15 -12.24
C ILE A 139 -25.62 1.50 -10.94
N ILE A 140 -26.09 1.01 -9.79
CA ILE A 140 -25.47 1.28 -8.49
C ILE A 140 -24.04 0.73 -8.48
N TYR A 141 -23.84 -0.49 -8.97
CA TYR A 141 -22.53 -1.10 -9.07
C TYR A 141 -21.57 -0.30 -9.96
N GLU A 142 -21.95 -0.05 -11.22
CA GLU A 142 -21.07 0.65 -12.19
C GLU A 142 -20.78 2.07 -11.75
N THR A 143 -21.77 2.77 -11.17
CA THR A 143 -21.56 4.11 -10.62
C THR A 143 -20.55 4.11 -9.47
N ALA A 144 -20.66 3.14 -8.57
CA ALA A 144 -19.70 3.01 -7.46
C ALA A 144 -18.29 2.68 -7.96
N VAL A 145 -18.16 1.83 -8.97
CA VAL A 145 -16.87 1.49 -9.60
C VAL A 145 -16.28 2.72 -10.31
N ALA A 146 -17.08 3.43 -11.11
CA ALA A 146 -16.63 4.62 -11.84
C ALA A 146 -16.25 5.76 -10.89
N HIS A 147 -17.00 5.97 -9.81
CA HIS A 147 -16.67 6.96 -8.80
C HIS A 147 -15.30 6.72 -8.18
N ARG A 148 -14.93 5.47 -7.96
CA ARG A 148 -13.59 5.11 -7.46
C ARG A 148 -12.50 5.28 -8.50
N ARG A 149 -12.83 5.07 -9.80
CA ARG A 149 -11.90 5.24 -10.91
C ARG A 149 -11.66 6.70 -11.27
N LYS A 150 -12.51 7.60 -10.78
CA LYS A 150 -12.42 9.02 -11.11
C LYS A 150 -11.15 9.61 -10.54
N ASP A 151 -10.32 10.13 -11.42
CA ASP A 151 -9.08 10.76 -11.03
C ASP A 151 -9.35 12.06 -10.27
N TYR A 152 -8.55 12.30 -9.24
CA TYR A 152 -8.69 13.51 -8.44
C TYR A 152 -8.22 14.72 -9.26
N CYS A 153 -9.10 15.69 -9.47
CA CYS A 153 -8.78 16.94 -10.14
C CYS A 153 -8.68 18.07 -9.13
N PHE A 154 -7.53 18.71 -9.08
CA PHE A 154 -7.31 19.87 -8.21
C PHE A 154 -8.08 21.09 -8.72
N SER A 155 -8.70 21.83 -7.81
CA SER A 155 -9.41 23.07 -8.12
C SER A 155 -8.45 24.21 -8.53
N ASN A 156 -7.26 24.21 -7.95
CA ASN A 156 -6.22 25.19 -8.21
C ASN A 156 -4.83 24.61 -7.91
N ARG A 157 -3.80 25.41 -8.24
CA ARG A 157 -2.39 25.00 -8.09
C ARG A 157 -1.93 24.90 -6.64
N GLU A 158 -2.48 25.70 -5.75
CA GLU A 158 -2.15 25.69 -4.32
C GLU A 158 -2.66 24.41 -3.66
N GLU A 159 -3.88 23.98 -3.98
CA GLU A 159 -4.40 22.69 -3.55
C GLU A 159 -3.55 21.54 -4.11
N ALA A 160 -3.17 21.60 -5.40
CA ALA A 160 -2.28 20.62 -6.01
C ALA A 160 -0.95 20.52 -5.26
N TYR A 161 -0.31 21.65 -4.97
CA TYR A 161 0.94 21.67 -4.21
C TYR A 161 0.78 21.08 -2.82
N THR A 162 -0.25 21.49 -2.09
CA THR A 162 -0.52 20.99 -0.74
C THR A 162 -0.68 19.47 -0.71
N VAL A 163 -1.47 18.91 -1.64
CA VAL A 163 -1.70 17.47 -1.71
C VAL A 163 -0.47 16.71 -2.19
N LEU A 164 0.25 17.24 -3.19
CA LEU A 164 1.35 16.51 -3.82
C LEU A 164 2.65 16.55 -3.00
N PHE A 165 2.87 17.62 -2.22
CA PHE A 165 4.16 17.86 -1.58
C PHE A 165 4.10 18.07 -0.07
N CYS A 166 3.04 18.70 0.46
CA CYS A 166 2.95 19.01 1.89
C CYS A 166 2.23 17.90 2.68
N ASN A 167 1.27 17.21 2.08
CA ASN A 167 0.48 16.20 2.76
C ASN A 167 0.95 14.80 2.38
N THR A 168 1.96 14.31 3.08
CA THR A 168 2.55 12.99 2.85
C THR A 168 1.63 11.83 3.26
N GLU A 169 0.52 12.11 3.97
CA GLU A 169 -0.45 11.13 4.44
C GLU A 169 -1.82 11.23 3.75
N SER A 170 -1.95 12.07 2.72
CA SER A 170 -3.24 12.27 2.04
C SER A 170 -3.66 11.04 1.24
N LYS A 171 -4.25 10.10 1.93
CA LYS A 171 -4.96 8.97 1.33
C LYS A 171 -6.07 9.51 0.42
N ASN A 172 -6.28 8.87 -0.71
CA ASN A 172 -7.38 9.12 -1.64
C ASN A 172 -7.34 10.40 -2.50
N LYS A 173 -6.35 11.28 -2.35
CA LYS A 173 -6.29 12.53 -3.11
C LYS A 173 -5.17 12.60 -4.15
N LEU A 174 -4.31 11.58 -4.23
CA LEU A 174 -3.26 11.56 -5.24
C LEU A 174 -3.87 11.24 -6.61
N PRO A 175 -3.67 12.10 -7.63
CA PRO A 175 -4.10 11.81 -8.99
C PRO A 175 -3.40 10.58 -9.55
N ARG A 176 -4.09 9.88 -10.43
CA ARG A 176 -3.57 8.69 -11.14
C ARG A 176 -2.22 8.94 -11.80
N GLY A 177 -2.07 10.09 -12.46
CA GLY A 177 -0.84 10.47 -13.14
C GLY A 177 0.37 10.77 -12.23
N CYS A 178 0.20 10.80 -10.89
CA CYS A 178 1.28 11.05 -9.93
C CYS A 178 1.89 9.78 -9.35
N MET A 179 1.33 8.63 -9.65
CA MET A 179 1.70 7.39 -9.01
C MET A 179 2.71 6.62 -9.86
N TYR A 180 3.77 6.15 -9.25
CA TYR A 180 4.79 5.35 -9.91
C TYR A 180 4.45 3.86 -9.82
N LYS A 181 4.42 3.18 -10.96
CA LYS A 181 4.22 1.73 -11.02
C LYS A 181 5.52 1.02 -10.68
N SER A 182 5.74 0.74 -9.41
CA SER A 182 6.91 -0.02 -8.98
C SER A 182 6.80 -1.49 -9.44
N GLU A 183 7.94 -2.17 -9.50
CA GLU A 183 7.94 -3.61 -9.80
C GLU A 183 7.21 -4.43 -8.73
N ALA A 184 7.24 -4.00 -7.48
CA ALA A 184 6.42 -4.58 -6.42
C ALA A 184 4.94 -4.62 -6.80
N TYR A 185 4.46 -3.57 -7.49
CA TYR A 185 3.11 -3.50 -8.04
C TYR A 185 2.85 -4.61 -9.08
N MET A 186 3.77 -4.77 -10.03
CA MET A 186 3.63 -5.78 -11.07
C MET A 186 3.69 -7.22 -10.52
N ASN A 187 4.51 -7.44 -9.50
CA ASN A 187 4.64 -8.77 -8.87
C ASN A 187 3.38 -9.18 -8.08
N VAL A 188 2.70 -8.23 -7.43
CA VAL A 188 1.43 -8.54 -6.75
C VAL A 188 0.32 -8.86 -7.75
N LEU A 189 0.33 -8.23 -8.93
CA LEU A 189 -0.63 -8.53 -9.99
C LEU A 189 -0.33 -9.84 -10.74
N SER A 190 0.89 -10.38 -10.62
CA SER A 190 1.20 -11.67 -11.22
C SER A 190 0.49 -12.81 -10.49
N SER A 191 0.16 -13.89 -11.22
CA SER A 191 -0.58 -15.05 -10.70
C SER A 191 0.08 -15.75 -9.51
N ASP A 192 1.40 -15.58 -9.34
CA ASP A 192 2.18 -16.20 -8.26
C ASP A 192 2.23 -15.36 -6.97
N GLY A 193 1.46 -14.30 -6.89
CA GLY A 193 1.22 -13.35 -5.83
C GLY A 193 2.24 -13.30 -4.67
N THR A 194 2.87 -12.13 -4.48
CA THR A 194 3.74 -11.91 -3.33
C THR A 194 2.93 -11.88 -2.04
N SER A 195 3.29 -12.71 -1.07
CA SER A 195 2.57 -12.78 0.20
C SER A 195 2.89 -11.63 1.15
N PHE A 196 4.11 -11.09 1.10
CA PHE A 196 4.56 -10.05 2.04
C PHE A 196 5.28 -8.92 1.34
N LEU A 197 4.85 -7.70 1.66
CA LEU A 197 5.45 -6.47 1.19
C LEU A 197 6.22 -5.81 2.35
N VAL A 198 7.52 -5.68 2.18
CA VAL A 198 8.42 -5.17 3.21
C VAL A 198 8.93 -3.79 2.84
N GLY A 199 8.99 -2.89 3.79
CA GLY A 199 9.57 -1.58 3.55
C GLY A 199 9.68 -0.74 4.80
N ARG A 200 10.62 0.22 4.76
CA ARG A 200 10.81 1.20 5.83
C ARG A 200 9.64 2.18 5.91
N LYS A 201 9.49 2.86 7.01
CA LYS A 201 8.54 3.98 7.14
C LYS A 201 8.84 5.04 6.07
N GLY A 202 7.81 5.51 5.36
CA GLY A 202 7.98 6.47 4.26
C GLY A 202 8.35 5.88 2.90
N SER A 203 8.48 4.54 2.76
CA SER A 203 8.74 3.88 1.47
C SER A 203 7.51 3.77 0.55
N GLY A 204 6.33 4.21 0.97
CA GLY A 204 5.12 4.21 0.14
C GLY A 204 4.26 2.93 0.26
N LYS A 205 4.42 2.12 1.31
CA LYS A 205 3.64 0.90 1.54
C LYS A 205 2.13 1.09 1.43
N THR A 206 1.59 2.08 2.13
CA THR A 206 0.14 2.38 2.08
C THR A 206 -0.30 2.87 0.70
N THR A 207 0.52 3.69 0.05
CA THR A 207 0.26 4.17 -1.32
C THR A 207 0.20 3.02 -2.32
N PHE A 208 0.89 1.93 -2.06
CA PHE A 208 0.88 0.73 -2.89
C PHE A 208 -0.54 0.16 -3.10
N PHE A 209 -1.35 0.05 -2.04
CA PHE A 209 -2.73 -0.42 -2.18
C PHE A 209 -3.64 0.58 -2.89
N GLU A 210 -3.40 1.88 -2.69
CA GLU A 210 -4.12 2.92 -3.43
C GLU A 210 -3.83 2.83 -4.94
N VAL A 211 -2.61 2.46 -5.30
CA VAL A 211 -2.20 2.21 -6.69
C VAL A 211 -2.93 1.00 -7.25
N LEU A 212 -2.95 -0.14 -6.57
CA LEU A 212 -3.62 -1.36 -7.04
C LEU A 212 -5.08 -1.13 -7.43
N GLU A 213 -5.84 -0.42 -6.59
CA GLU A 213 -7.26 -0.18 -6.84
C GLU A 213 -7.51 0.83 -7.97
N LYS A 214 -6.68 1.88 -8.09
CA LYS A 214 -6.96 3.02 -8.97
C LYS A 214 -6.34 2.92 -10.36
N TYR A 215 -5.19 2.27 -10.51
CA TYR A 215 -4.39 2.35 -11.72
C TYR A 215 -4.75 1.40 -12.82
N ASP A 216 -4.95 0.14 -12.48
CA ASP A 216 -5.25 -0.92 -13.43
C ASP A 216 -6.50 -1.69 -12.99
N PRO A 217 -7.67 -1.01 -12.92
CA PRO A 217 -8.88 -1.71 -12.51
C PRO A 217 -9.20 -2.87 -13.44
N VAL A 218 -8.83 -2.78 -14.73
CA VAL A 218 -9.02 -3.88 -15.70
C VAL A 218 -8.08 -5.05 -15.37
N GLU A 219 -6.80 -4.80 -15.11
CA GLU A 219 -5.87 -5.86 -14.71
C GLU A 219 -6.22 -6.39 -13.32
N PHE A 220 -6.55 -5.52 -12.38
CA PHE A 220 -7.02 -5.92 -11.07
C PHE A 220 -8.27 -6.80 -11.16
N ASP A 221 -9.29 -6.37 -11.92
CA ASP A 221 -10.55 -7.11 -12.11
C ASP A 221 -10.36 -8.44 -12.85
N LYS A 222 -9.27 -8.66 -13.60
CA LYS A 222 -8.93 -9.96 -14.18
C LYS A 222 -8.50 -10.98 -13.12
N HIS A 223 -7.75 -10.56 -12.12
CA HIS A 223 -7.12 -11.44 -11.15
C HIS A 223 -7.89 -11.53 -9.84
N PHE A 224 -8.55 -10.46 -9.41
CA PHE A 224 -9.17 -10.37 -8.09
C PHE A 224 -10.63 -9.93 -8.17
N LYS A 225 -11.46 -10.45 -7.24
CA LYS A 225 -12.85 -10.04 -7.07
C LYS A 225 -13.03 -8.76 -6.29
N ALA A 226 -12.22 -8.61 -5.27
CA ALA A 226 -12.37 -7.54 -4.30
C ALA A 226 -11.02 -7.17 -3.70
N LEU A 227 -10.80 -5.87 -3.49
CA LEU A 227 -9.74 -5.31 -2.69
C LEU A 227 -10.34 -4.46 -1.58
N ARG A 228 -10.08 -4.85 -0.35
CA ARG A 228 -10.34 -4.02 0.84
C ARG A 228 -9.12 -4.08 1.73
N PRO A 229 -8.21 -3.11 1.66
CA PRO A 229 -7.09 -3.06 2.59
C PRO A 229 -7.64 -3.01 4.02
N ILE A 230 -7.29 -4.00 4.81
CA ILE A 230 -7.69 -4.07 6.20
C ILE A 230 -6.58 -3.44 7.01
N SER A 231 -6.89 -2.31 7.66
CA SER A 231 -5.98 -1.71 8.62
C SER A 231 -6.03 -2.52 9.91
N VAL A 232 -4.88 -2.96 10.34
CA VAL A 232 -4.75 -3.74 11.58
C VAL A 232 -4.40 -2.87 12.79
N GLU A 233 -4.53 -1.55 12.67
CA GLU A 233 -4.30 -0.61 13.78
C GLU A 233 -5.24 -0.81 15.00
N ASP A 234 -6.34 -1.55 14.78
CA ASP A 234 -7.29 -1.90 15.85
C ASP A 234 -6.95 -3.23 16.56
N ILE A 235 -5.97 -4.01 16.05
CA ILE A 235 -5.46 -5.20 16.74
C ILE A 235 -4.72 -4.76 18.00
N ARG A 236 -5.09 -5.36 19.13
CA ARG A 236 -4.45 -5.09 20.41
C ARG A 236 -3.68 -6.32 20.87
N GLU A 237 -2.37 -6.24 20.80
CA GLU A 237 -1.47 -7.32 21.22
C GLU A 237 -1.71 -7.73 22.66
N GLU A 238 -2.07 -6.77 23.51
CA GLU A 238 -2.43 -7.01 24.93
C GLU A 238 -3.59 -7.99 25.10
N HIS A 239 -4.61 -7.94 24.24
CA HIS A 239 -5.74 -8.86 24.32
C HIS A 239 -5.32 -10.29 23.95
N ILE A 240 -4.49 -10.44 22.91
CA ILE A 240 -3.96 -11.75 22.51
C ILE A 240 -3.07 -12.31 23.63
N TYR A 241 -2.20 -11.46 24.21
CA TYR A 241 -1.34 -11.84 25.31
C TYR A 241 -2.14 -12.27 26.57
N ALA A 242 -3.19 -11.52 26.90
CA ALA A 242 -4.05 -11.84 28.05
C ALA A 242 -4.76 -13.21 27.90
N VAL A 243 -5.17 -13.59 26.70
CA VAL A 243 -5.74 -14.93 26.43
C VAL A 243 -4.68 -15.99 26.65
N LEU A 244 -3.44 -15.80 26.16
CA LEU A 244 -2.36 -16.76 26.37
C LEU A 244 -2.00 -16.92 27.83
N ASP A 245 -1.94 -15.83 28.60
CA ASP A 245 -1.64 -15.85 30.04
C ASP A 245 -2.74 -16.59 30.82
N LYS A 246 -4.02 -16.36 30.44
CA LYS A 246 -5.17 -17.06 31.00
C LYS A 246 -5.15 -18.58 30.74
N VAL A 247 -4.66 -18.98 29.59
CA VAL A 247 -4.60 -20.39 29.17
C VAL A 247 -3.46 -21.13 29.86
N CYS A 248 -2.53 -20.44 30.51
CA CYS A 248 -1.41 -21.02 31.27
C CYS A 248 -0.56 -22.03 30.48
N VAL A 249 -0.39 -21.79 29.19
CA VAL A 249 0.41 -22.67 28.32
C VAL A 249 1.87 -22.57 28.69
N ASP A 250 2.58 -23.71 28.79
CA ASP A 250 4.02 -23.75 29.05
C ASP A 250 4.77 -23.00 27.94
N HIS A 251 5.54 -21.99 28.35
CA HIS A 251 6.03 -20.89 27.53
C HIS A 251 7.25 -21.24 26.66
N LYS A 252 7.24 -22.40 25.99
CA LYS A 252 8.19 -22.66 24.90
C LYS A 252 7.76 -21.91 23.65
N ILE A 253 8.69 -21.21 23.00
CA ILE A 253 8.47 -20.40 21.78
C ILE A 253 7.63 -21.15 20.72
N PHE A 254 7.88 -22.43 20.51
CA PHE A 254 7.13 -23.27 19.56
C PHE A 254 5.67 -23.48 19.94
N GLY A 255 5.34 -23.55 21.23
CA GLY A 255 3.97 -23.65 21.69
C GLY A 255 3.16 -22.39 21.41
N TYR A 256 3.75 -21.23 21.64
CA TYR A 256 3.13 -19.94 21.33
C TYR A 256 2.89 -19.75 19.85
N GLU A 257 3.85 -20.10 19.00
CA GLU A 257 3.72 -19.95 17.57
C GLU A 257 2.51 -20.69 17.02
N ARG A 258 2.33 -21.94 17.42
CA ARG A 258 1.16 -22.75 17.01
C ARG A 258 -0.15 -22.14 17.50
N ILE A 259 -0.22 -21.78 18.77
CA ILE A 259 -1.43 -21.24 19.40
C ILE A 259 -1.81 -19.90 18.75
N ILE A 260 -0.85 -19.03 18.51
CA ILE A 260 -1.08 -17.74 17.84
C ILE A 260 -1.41 -17.96 16.36
N GLY A 261 -0.84 -18.97 15.72
CA GLY A 261 -1.17 -19.35 14.35
C GLY A 261 -2.66 -19.63 14.15
N LEU A 262 -3.31 -20.27 15.14
CA LEU A 262 -4.76 -20.50 15.09
C LEU A 262 -5.57 -19.21 15.14
N PHE A 263 -5.14 -18.23 15.96
CA PHE A 263 -5.75 -16.90 15.96
C PHE A 263 -5.66 -16.27 14.56
N TRP A 264 -4.47 -16.31 13.94
CA TRP A 264 -4.29 -15.77 12.60
C TRP A 264 -5.13 -16.49 11.53
N GLU A 265 -5.27 -17.81 11.63
CA GLU A 265 -6.17 -18.55 10.73
C GLU A 265 -7.61 -18.02 10.82
N ILE A 266 -8.18 -17.97 12.02
CA ILE A 266 -9.54 -17.46 12.25
C ILE A 266 -9.68 -16.04 11.71
N TYR A 267 -8.73 -15.16 12.05
CA TYR A 267 -8.74 -13.76 11.64
C TYR A 267 -8.71 -13.59 10.12
N LEU A 268 -7.81 -14.30 9.43
CA LEU A 268 -7.68 -14.21 7.97
C LEU A 268 -8.92 -14.77 7.25
N TYR A 269 -9.52 -15.84 7.75
CA TYR A 269 -10.80 -16.35 7.22
C TYR A 269 -11.93 -15.34 7.39
N LEU A 270 -12.06 -14.72 8.56
CA LEU A 270 -13.05 -13.67 8.78
C LEU A 270 -12.79 -12.44 7.89
N CYS A 271 -11.52 -12.08 7.68
CA CYS A 271 -11.15 -11.02 6.73
C CYS A 271 -11.58 -11.37 5.30
N ALA A 272 -11.36 -12.60 4.83
CA ALA A 272 -11.79 -13.03 3.50
C ALA A 272 -13.32 -12.96 3.33
N ILE A 273 -14.06 -13.48 4.31
CA ILE A 273 -15.52 -13.42 4.33
C ILE A 273 -16.00 -11.97 4.34
N TYR A 274 -15.38 -11.13 5.17
CA TYR A 274 -15.69 -9.70 5.27
C TYR A 274 -15.50 -8.98 3.92
N ILE A 275 -14.38 -9.19 3.23
CA ILE A 275 -14.09 -8.58 1.93
C ILE A 275 -15.20 -8.87 0.93
N VAL A 276 -15.62 -10.14 0.82
CA VAL A 276 -16.69 -10.55 -0.10
C VAL A 276 -18.04 -9.95 0.31
N CYS A 277 -18.34 -9.94 1.62
CA CYS A 277 -19.60 -9.40 2.12
C CYS A 277 -19.74 -7.88 1.94
N VAL A 278 -18.64 -7.13 2.09
CA VAL A 278 -18.64 -5.68 1.83
C VAL A 278 -18.86 -5.39 0.36
N GLU A 279 -18.26 -6.18 -0.53
CA GLU A 279 -18.48 -6.02 -1.97
C GLU A 279 -19.93 -6.34 -2.37
N GLU A 280 -20.57 -7.28 -1.70
CA GLU A 280 -22.00 -7.53 -1.86
C GLU A 280 -22.86 -6.37 -1.37
N GLU A 281 -22.60 -5.81 -0.18
CA GLU A 281 -23.33 -4.64 0.33
C GLU A 281 -23.24 -3.43 -0.60
N ASN A 282 -22.13 -3.29 -1.31
CA ASN A 282 -21.90 -2.25 -2.31
C ASN A 282 -22.45 -2.61 -3.71
N CYS A 283 -23.22 -3.70 -3.81
CA CYS A 283 -23.82 -4.19 -5.04
C CYS A 283 -22.80 -4.47 -6.17
N ARG A 284 -21.59 -4.91 -5.82
CA ARG A 284 -20.50 -5.16 -6.79
C ARG A 284 -20.44 -6.58 -7.32
N ILE A 285 -21.15 -7.51 -6.69
CA ILE A 285 -21.23 -8.90 -7.14
C ILE A 285 -22.48 -9.03 -8.00
N ARG A 286 -22.29 -9.36 -9.26
CA ARG A 286 -23.36 -9.59 -10.23
C ARG A 286 -23.29 -11.03 -10.70
N ASP A 287 -23.98 -11.92 -10.04
CA ASP A 287 -24.26 -13.23 -10.59
C ASP A 287 -25.39 -13.91 -9.82
N ASP A 288 -25.78 -15.12 -10.25
CA ASP A 288 -26.83 -15.92 -9.64
C ASP A 288 -26.55 -16.28 -8.17
N ARG A 289 -25.33 -16.07 -7.70
CA ARG A 289 -24.83 -16.31 -6.32
C ARG A 289 -25.12 -15.15 -5.37
N GLN A 290 -25.53 -13.99 -5.87
CA GLN A 290 -25.85 -12.80 -5.07
C GLN A 290 -26.74 -13.10 -3.84
N PRO A 291 -27.80 -13.95 -3.92
CA PRO A 291 -28.61 -14.25 -2.75
C PRO A 291 -27.84 -14.96 -1.64
N VAL A 292 -26.82 -15.75 -1.99
CA VAL A 292 -25.98 -16.49 -1.02
C VAL A 292 -25.04 -15.51 -0.31
N PHE A 293 -24.38 -14.64 -1.05
CA PHE A 293 -23.51 -13.60 -0.50
C PHE A 293 -24.29 -12.61 0.37
N HIS A 294 -25.50 -12.23 -0.04
CA HIS A 294 -26.37 -11.38 0.75
C HIS A 294 -26.79 -12.01 2.11
N LYS A 295 -27.09 -13.31 2.11
CA LYS A 295 -27.38 -14.05 3.36
C LYS A 295 -26.17 -14.04 4.29
N MET A 296 -24.96 -14.26 3.75
CA MET A 296 -23.72 -14.23 4.51
C MET A 296 -23.45 -12.84 5.08
N ALA A 297 -23.58 -11.76 4.27
CA ALA A 297 -23.42 -10.39 4.74
C ALA A 297 -24.38 -10.04 5.87
N ASN A 298 -25.65 -10.46 5.76
CA ASN A 298 -26.64 -10.29 6.82
C ASN A 298 -26.30 -11.08 8.09
N ARG A 299 -25.75 -12.29 7.95
CA ARG A 299 -25.32 -13.10 9.09
C ARG A 299 -24.09 -12.45 9.76
N LEU A 300 -23.10 -12.07 8.97
CA LEU A 300 -21.88 -11.44 9.47
C LEU A 300 -22.19 -10.15 10.25
N ARG A 301 -23.09 -9.28 9.74
CA ARG A 301 -23.53 -8.08 10.47
C ARG A 301 -24.14 -8.39 11.83
N ARG A 302 -24.95 -9.43 11.91
CA ARG A 302 -25.59 -9.85 13.18
C ARG A 302 -24.57 -10.34 14.19
N VAL A 303 -23.63 -11.16 13.73
CA VAL A 303 -22.59 -11.73 14.59
C VAL A 303 -21.63 -10.67 15.08
N LEU A 304 -21.17 -9.79 14.19
CA LEU A 304 -20.30 -8.65 14.54
C LEU A 304 -21.04 -7.51 15.25
N ASN A 305 -22.36 -7.63 15.43
CA ASN A 305 -23.22 -6.60 16.04
C ASN A 305 -23.04 -5.21 15.40
N VAL A 306 -22.98 -5.15 14.08
CA VAL A 306 -22.80 -3.93 13.31
C VAL A 306 -23.98 -3.66 12.39
N THR A 307 -24.29 -2.40 12.15
CA THR A 307 -25.40 -1.98 11.27
C THR A 307 -25.03 -2.04 9.78
N LYS A 308 -23.75 -1.75 9.46
CA LYS A 308 -23.19 -1.79 8.11
C LYS A 308 -21.79 -2.37 8.15
N LEU A 309 -21.43 -3.17 7.16
CA LEU A 309 -20.07 -3.73 7.04
C LEU A 309 -19.02 -2.71 6.60
N ASP A 310 -19.42 -1.58 6.04
CA ASP A 310 -18.51 -0.48 5.65
C ASP A 310 -18.35 0.58 6.75
N SER A 311 -18.65 0.25 8.01
CA SER A 311 -18.48 1.16 9.15
C SER A 311 -17.06 1.05 9.73
N ALA A 312 -16.56 2.13 10.33
CA ALA A 312 -15.22 2.18 10.93
C ALA A 312 -15.01 1.11 12.03
N ASN A 313 -16.08 0.73 12.73
CA ASN A 313 -15.99 -0.20 13.87
C ASN A 313 -15.94 -1.68 13.46
N VAL A 314 -16.15 -2.02 12.19
CA VAL A 314 -16.23 -3.43 11.75
C VAL A 314 -14.89 -4.13 11.88
N LYS A 315 -13.79 -3.45 11.61
CA LYS A 315 -12.45 -4.03 11.71
C LYS A 315 -12.14 -4.44 13.15
N LEU A 316 -12.45 -3.57 14.10
CA LEU A 316 -12.32 -3.88 15.52
C LEU A 316 -13.25 -5.04 15.94
N ALA A 317 -14.48 -5.07 15.41
CA ALA A 317 -15.42 -6.16 15.69
C ALA A 317 -14.89 -7.51 15.14
N ILE A 318 -14.33 -7.55 13.94
CA ILE A 318 -13.69 -8.75 13.37
C ILE A 318 -12.56 -9.24 14.28
N PHE A 319 -11.69 -8.33 14.72
CA PHE A 319 -10.61 -8.66 15.63
C PHE A 319 -11.13 -9.21 16.96
N THR A 320 -12.08 -8.52 17.59
CA THR A 320 -12.67 -8.93 18.88
C THR A 320 -13.32 -10.30 18.80
N GLU A 321 -14.08 -10.56 17.75
CA GLU A 321 -14.72 -11.85 17.53
C GLU A 321 -13.70 -12.96 17.22
N SER A 322 -12.63 -12.65 16.48
CA SER A 322 -11.55 -13.60 16.24
C SER A 322 -10.86 -14.02 17.55
N VAL A 323 -10.60 -13.06 18.44
CA VAL A 323 -10.03 -13.34 19.78
C VAL A 323 -10.99 -14.18 20.62
N ALA A 324 -12.29 -13.84 20.62
CA ALA A 324 -13.30 -14.57 21.39
C ALA A 324 -13.44 -16.04 20.92
N MET A 325 -13.50 -16.27 19.61
CA MET A 325 -13.57 -17.63 19.03
C MET A 325 -12.30 -18.43 19.35
N TRP A 326 -11.14 -17.81 19.26
CA TRP A 326 -9.87 -18.42 19.60
C TRP A 326 -9.80 -18.76 21.09
N GLU A 327 -10.18 -17.84 22.00
CA GLU A 327 -10.25 -18.08 23.45
C GLU A 327 -11.21 -19.23 23.79
N GLU A 328 -12.41 -19.24 23.22
CA GLU A 328 -13.39 -20.31 23.44
C GLU A 328 -12.83 -21.65 23.02
N PHE A 329 -12.19 -21.72 21.85
CA PHE A 329 -11.55 -22.95 21.39
C PHE A 329 -10.43 -23.40 22.34
N LEU A 330 -9.53 -22.53 22.74
CA LEU A 330 -8.45 -22.86 23.68
C LEU A 330 -8.99 -23.36 25.03
N CYS A 331 -9.97 -22.66 25.60
CA CYS A 331 -10.57 -23.04 26.88
C CYS A 331 -11.29 -24.38 26.80
N SER A 332 -11.96 -24.71 25.70
CA SER A 332 -12.60 -26.00 25.50
C SER A 332 -11.61 -27.17 25.40
N GLY A 333 -10.47 -26.93 24.74
CA GLY A 333 -9.40 -27.90 24.59
C GLY A 333 -8.65 -28.21 25.89
N ILE A 334 -8.44 -27.21 26.76
CA ILE A 334 -7.70 -27.39 28.02
C ILE A 334 -8.43 -28.32 29.01
N LEU A 335 -9.74 -28.35 29.00
CA LEU A 335 -10.52 -29.20 29.92
C LEU A 335 -10.25 -30.69 29.71
N ASP A 336 -9.78 -31.10 28.55
CA ASP A 336 -9.59 -32.52 28.20
C ASP A 336 -8.14 -33.02 28.33
N TYR A 337 -7.14 -32.13 28.54
CA TYR A 337 -5.71 -32.49 28.49
C TYR A 337 -4.91 -32.00 29.69
N ALA A 338 -4.25 -32.92 30.35
CA ALA A 338 -3.49 -32.67 31.59
C ALA A 338 -2.08 -32.09 31.38
N THR A 339 -1.54 -32.07 30.15
CA THR A 339 -0.19 -31.57 29.83
C THR A 339 -0.18 -30.72 28.57
N GLY A 340 0.63 -29.66 28.55
CA GLY A 340 0.72 -28.72 27.42
C GLY A 340 1.13 -29.41 26.09
N GLU A 341 2.01 -30.42 26.11
CA GLU A 341 2.44 -31.14 24.91
C GLU A 341 1.31 -32.03 24.32
N ALA A 342 0.54 -32.69 25.16
CA ALA A 342 -0.62 -33.46 24.74
C ALA A 342 -1.71 -32.55 24.18
N PHE A 343 -1.90 -31.37 24.77
CA PHE A 343 -2.79 -30.33 24.27
C PHE A 343 -2.37 -29.84 22.88
N LEU A 344 -1.11 -29.48 22.68
CA LEU A 344 -0.60 -29.01 21.37
C LEU A 344 -0.71 -30.11 20.28
N ALA A 345 -0.43 -31.37 20.61
CA ALA A 345 -0.56 -32.49 19.68
C ALA A 345 -2.02 -32.75 19.29
N SER A 346 -2.95 -32.58 20.24
CA SER A 346 -4.38 -32.73 19.98
C SER A 346 -4.96 -31.57 19.16
N MET A 347 -4.41 -30.36 19.33
CA MET A 347 -4.81 -29.21 18.55
C MET A 347 -4.54 -29.42 17.06
N ASP A 348 -3.35 -29.93 16.69
CA ASP A 348 -3.01 -30.22 15.29
C ASP A 348 -3.96 -31.25 14.64
N ALA A 349 -4.47 -32.20 15.43
CA ALA A 349 -5.36 -33.23 14.92
C ALA A 349 -6.83 -32.80 14.81
N ASN A 350 -7.27 -31.88 15.66
CA ASN A 350 -8.68 -31.54 15.82
C ASN A 350 -9.06 -30.10 15.43
N PHE A 351 -8.09 -29.22 15.22
CA PHE A 351 -8.39 -27.86 14.82
C PHE A 351 -8.77 -27.79 13.34
N ASP A 352 -10.03 -27.52 13.10
CA ASP A 352 -10.58 -27.25 11.79
C ASP A 352 -11.32 -25.92 11.83
N VAL A 353 -10.68 -24.87 11.28
CA VAL A 353 -11.25 -23.51 11.18
C VAL A 353 -12.62 -23.54 10.51
N ASP A 354 -12.80 -24.42 9.55
CA ASP A 354 -14.07 -24.61 8.84
C ASP A 354 -15.20 -25.01 9.80
N ASN A 355 -14.93 -25.87 10.77
CA ASN A 355 -15.92 -26.26 11.78
C ASN A 355 -16.21 -25.13 12.76
N VAL A 356 -15.18 -24.42 13.22
CA VAL A 356 -15.34 -23.23 14.09
C VAL A 356 -16.20 -22.18 13.41
N LEU A 357 -15.94 -21.87 12.15
CA LEU A 357 -16.72 -20.91 11.39
C LEU A 357 -18.13 -21.38 11.04
N LYS A 358 -18.33 -22.69 10.81
CA LYS A 358 -19.67 -23.26 10.61
C LYS A 358 -20.54 -23.07 11.83
N ASP A 359 -20.00 -23.28 13.02
CA ASP A 359 -20.75 -23.12 14.27
C ASP A 359 -21.04 -21.61 14.50
N PHE A 360 -20.07 -20.76 14.32
CA PHE A 360 -20.20 -19.32 14.51
C PHE A 360 -21.16 -18.66 13.49
N LEU A 361 -21.00 -18.93 12.21
CA LEU A 361 -21.80 -18.31 11.15
C LEU A 361 -23.09 -19.06 10.82
N GLY A 362 -23.20 -20.30 11.29
CA GLY A 362 -24.29 -21.20 10.98
C GLY A 362 -24.09 -21.99 9.68
N SER A 363 -24.08 -23.31 9.78
CA SER A 363 -23.77 -24.22 8.68
C SER A 363 -24.68 -24.05 7.45
N ASN A 364 -25.92 -23.62 7.64
CA ASN A 364 -26.89 -23.34 6.57
C ASN A 364 -26.59 -22.07 5.76
N VAL A 365 -25.71 -21.21 6.23
CA VAL A 365 -25.25 -20.00 5.55
C VAL A 365 -23.82 -20.19 5.05
N TYR A 366 -22.95 -20.74 5.89
CA TYR A 366 -21.53 -20.89 5.61
C TYR A 366 -21.23 -21.84 4.45
N ARG A 367 -21.75 -23.06 4.46
CA ARG A 367 -21.49 -24.05 3.39
C ARG A 367 -21.92 -23.60 1.99
N PRO A 368 -23.13 -23.03 1.78
CA PRO A 368 -23.48 -22.45 0.48
C PRO A 368 -22.56 -21.32 0.06
N PHE A 369 -22.08 -20.51 1.02
CA PHE A 369 -21.15 -19.42 0.75
C PHE A 369 -19.78 -19.92 0.27
N VAL A 370 -19.18 -20.89 0.96
CA VAL A 370 -17.92 -21.53 0.53
C VAL A 370 -18.05 -22.09 -0.89
N LYS A 371 -19.11 -22.87 -1.14
CA LYS A 371 -19.38 -23.40 -2.48
C LYS A 371 -19.53 -22.32 -3.55
N ALA A 372 -20.15 -21.20 -3.21
CA ALA A 372 -20.28 -20.07 -4.13
C ALA A 372 -18.93 -19.41 -4.41
N ILE A 373 -18.02 -19.36 -3.44
CA ILE A 373 -16.64 -18.87 -3.63
C ILE A 373 -15.85 -19.81 -4.53
N GLU A 374 -15.89 -21.12 -4.29
CA GLU A 374 -15.18 -22.14 -5.08
C GLU A 374 -15.59 -22.13 -6.57
N GLN A 375 -16.83 -21.75 -6.86
CA GLN A 375 -17.32 -21.60 -8.23
C GLN A 375 -16.90 -20.27 -8.90
N CYS A 376 -16.17 -19.42 -8.20
CA CYS A 376 -15.71 -18.16 -8.74
C CYS A 376 -14.35 -18.32 -9.43
N GLU A 377 -14.20 -17.70 -10.60
CA GLU A 377 -12.95 -17.75 -11.38
C GLU A 377 -11.84 -16.84 -10.83
N LYS A 378 -12.20 -15.86 -9.99
CA LYS A 378 -11.27 -14.84 -9.51
C LYS A 378 -10.92 -15.03 -8.04
N ASN A 379 -9.69 -14.75 -7.68
CA ASN A 379 -9.20 -14.77 -6.31
C ASN A 379 -9.69 -13.58 -5.48
N ILE A 380 -9.60 -13.70 -4.17
CA ILE A 380 -9.83 -12.64 -3.19
C ILE A 380 -8.47 -12.14 -2.73
N LEU A 381 -8.18 -10.84 -2.87
CA LEU A 381 -6.93 -10.27 -2.35
C LEU A 381 -7.13 -9.83 -0.90
N ILE A 382 -6.48 -10.53 0.02
CA ILE A 382 -6.42 -10.14 1.44
C ILE A 382 -5.21 -9.21 1.62
N ALA A 383 -5.48 -7.92 1.72
CA ALA A 383 -4.47 -6.90 1.90
C ALA A 383 -4.50 -6.38 3.34
N LEU A 384 -3.41 -6.58 4.10
CA LEU A 384 -3.28 -6.08 5.47
C LEU A 384 -2.21 -5.01 5.54
N ASP A 385 -2.52 -3.86 6.17
CA ASP A 385 -1.61 -2.72 6.32
C ASP A 385 -1.60 -2.20 7.77
N LYS A 386 -0.59 -1.38 8.10
CA LYS A 386 -0.43 -0.66 9.37
C LYS A 386 -0.07 -1.54 10.59
N PHE A 387 0.58 -2.63 10.37
CA PHE A 387 1.16 -3.40 11.49
C PHE A 387 2.18 -2.62 12.31
N ASP A 388 2.82 -1.59 11.75
CA ASP A 388 3.72 -0.69 12.45
C ASP A 388 3.02 0.17 13.53
N ALA A 389 1.74 0.49 13.36
CA ALA A 389 1.01 1.29 14.32
C ALA A 389 0.67 0.52 15.61
N ILE A 390 0.40 -0.77 15.51
CA ILE A 390 0.00 -1.64 16.64
C ILE A 390 1.12 -1.80 17.64
N SER A 391 2.29 -2.17 17.14
CA SER A 391 3.42 -2.52 17.97
C SER A 391 4.08 -1.32 18.66
N ASP A 392 3.81 -0.11 18.18
CA ASP A 392 4.44 1.11 18.68
C ASP A 392 4.08 1.42 20.13
N GLN A 393 2.82 1.22 20.54
CA GLN A 393 2.38 1.44 21.91
C GLN A 393 2.89 0.32 22.83
N PHE A 394 2.70 -0.93 22.43
CA PHE A 394 3.16 -2.10 23.16
C PHE A 394 4.68 -2.06 23.42
N ARG A 395 5.47 -1.67 22.43
CA ARG A 395 6.91 -1.51 22.57
C ARG A 395 7.33 -0.36 23.49
N ARG A 396 6.58 0.74 23.54
CA ARG A 396 6.85 1.81 24.50
C ARG A 396 6.66 1.32 25.92
N GLU A 397 5.57 0.62 26.19
CA GLU A 397 5.31 0.03 27.51
C GLU A 397 6.40 -0.97 27.90
N VAL A 398 6.82 -1.86 26.99
CA VAL A 398 7.93 -2.79 27.20
C VAL A 398 9.23 -2.01 27.50
N LYS A 399 9.51 -0.93 26.78
CA LYS A 399 10.68 -0.07 27.01
C LYS A 399 10.64 0.55 28.40
N ASP A 400 9.50 1.13 28.78
CA ASP A 400 9.33 1.80 30.07
C ASP A 400 9.49 0.79 31.23
N ASP A 401 8.90 -0.40 31.10
CA ASP A 401 9.02 -1.48 32.07
C ASP A 401 10.47 -2.00 32.21
N LEU A 402 11.20 -2.16 31.10
CA LEU A 402 12.62 -2.56 31.10
C LEU A 402 13.51 -1.52 31.76
N GLN A 403 13.14 -0.24 31.72
CA GLN A 403 13.88 0.86 32.32
C GLN A 403 13.46 1.16 33.77
N SER A 404 12.40 0.55 34.26
CA SER A 404 11.81 0.84 35.57
C SER A 404 12.67 0.48 36.78
N GLY A 405 13.68 -0.38 36.62
CA GLY A 405 14.49 -0.92 37.74
C GLY A 405 13.75 -1.95 38.62
N ASN A 406 12.49 -2.29 38.28
CA ASN A 406 11.69 -3.28 39.01
C ASN A 406 11.83 -4.66 38.33
N GLU A 407 12.42 -5.63 39.04
CA GLU A 407 12.68 -6.97 38.50
C GLU A 407 11.45 -7.67 37.94
N THR A 408 10.29 -7.52 38.55
CA THR A 408 9.06 -8.14 38.11
C THR A 408 8.55 -7.51 36.78
N LEU A 409 8.65 -6.18 36.67
CA LEU A 409 8.29 -5.48 35.42
C LEU A 409 9.27 -5.83 34.31
N ILE A 410 10.57 -5.88 34.62
CA ILE A 410 11.61 -6.27 33.66
C ILE A 410 11.37 -7.71 33.14
N LEU A 411 11.04 -8.66 34.00
CA LEU A 411 10.75 -10.03 33.61
C LEU A 411 9.51 -10.10 32.71
N ASN A 412 8.45 -9.38 33.04
CA ASN A 412 7.24 -9.31 32.23
C ASN A 412 7.49 -8.62 30.89
N ALA A 413 8.29 -7.56 30.88
CA ALA A 413 8.67 -6.87 29.65
C ALA A 413 9.48 -7.77 28.70
N ARG A 414 10.40 -8.60 29.23
CA ARG A 414 11.12 -9.61 28.43
C ARG A 414 10.18 -10.63 27.79
N LYS A 415 9.21 -11.17 28.55
CA LYS A 415 8.19 -12.09 28.02
C LYS A 415 7.35 -11.44 26.91
N ARG A 416 6.96 -10.18 27.10
CA ARG A 416 6.20 -9.43 26.08
C ARG A 416 7.04 -9.17 24.83
N ALA A 417 8.33 -8.87 24.95
CA ALA A 417 9.22 -8.69 23.81
C ALA A 417 9.39 -9.99 23.00
N GLU A 418 9.45 -11.13 23.68
CA GLU A 418 9.49 -12.44 23.02
C GLU A 418 8.16 -12.77 22.34
N PHE A 419 7.02 -12.49 22.96
CA PHE A 419 5.70 -12.61 22.38
C PHE A 419 5.57 -11.82 21.08
N ASP A 420 6.05 -10.57 21.05
CA ASP A 420 6.06 -9.72 19.86
C ASP A 420 6.79 -10.38 18.66
N LYS A 421 7.91 -11.05 18.91
CA LYS A 421 8.64 -11.80 17.87
C LYS A 421 7.79 -12.97 17.33
N VAL A 422 7.19 -13.74 18.22
CA VAL A 422 6.41 -14.92 17.87
C VAL A 422 5.12 -14.56 17.14
N LEU A 423 4.50 -13.43 17.50
CA LEU A 423 3.26 -12.96 16.86
C LEU A 423 3.40 -12.79 15.34
N TYR A 424 4.49 -12.16 14.91
CA TYR A 424 4.75 -11.97 13.48
C TYR A 424 5.26 -13.23 12.78
N HIS A 425 6.07 -14.03 13.46
CA HIS A 425 6.54 -15.30 12.92
C HIS A 425 5.37 -16.26 12.66
N SER A 426 4.44 -16.36 13.61
CA SER A 426 3.24 -17.17 13.47
C SER A 426 2.31 -16.69 12.35
N LEU A 427 2.20 -15.36 12.13
CA LEU A 427 1.47 -14.83 10.99
C LEU A 427 2.05 -15.31 9.66
N VAL A 428 3.38 -15.20 9.54
CA VAL A 428 4.08 -15.60 8.31
C VAL A 428 3.92 -17.08 8.04
N SER A 429 4.13 -17.93 9.05
CA SER A 429 3.93 -19.39 8.95
C SER A 429 2.49 -19.76 8.61
N THR A 430 1.52 -19.06 9.20
CA THR A 430 0.09 -19.27 8.91
C THR A 430 -0.26 -18.92 7.47
N VAL A 431 0.20 -17.78 6.98
CA VAL A 431 -0.05 -17.37 5.58
C VAL A 431 0.57 -18.37 4.60
N GLU A 432 1.77 -18.89 4.89
CA GLU A 432 2.38 -19.93 4.05
C GLU A 432 1.54 -21.22 4.04
N LYS A 433 1.06 -21.64 5.20
CA LYS A 433 0.16 -22.78 5.33
C LYS A 433 -1.11 -22.57 4.50
N LEU A 434 -1.77 -21.41 4.64
CA LEU A 434 -3.01 -21.10 3.95
C LEU A 434 -2.85 -20.93 2.44
N LYS A 435 -1.71 -20.40 1.98
CA LYS A 435 -1.38 -20.26 0.56
C LYS A 435 -1.30 -21.59 -0.18
N ASN A 436 -0.96 -22.68 0.53
CA ASN A 436 -0.85 -24.02 -0.02
C ASN A 436 -2.17 -24.80 -0.01
N LEU A 437 -3.29 -24.17 0.40
CA LEU A 437 -4.61 -24.78 0.35
C LEU A 437 -5.24 -24.56 -1.03
N ASP A 438 -5.66 -25.66 -1.67
CA ASP A 438 -6.29 -25.62 -2.99
C ASP A 438 -7.83 -25.60 -2.93
N ILE A 439 -8.43 -25.68 -1.75
CA ILE A 439 -9.87 -25.83 -1.52
C ILE A 439 -10.39 -24.82 -0.50
N GLY A 440 -11.72 -24.60 -0.54
CA GLY A 440 -12.41 -23.69 0.37
C GLY A 440 -12.14 -22.22 0.08
N ILE A 441 -12.43 -21.36 1.06
CA ILE A 441 -12.27 -19.90 0.90
C ILE A 441 -10.80 -19.54 0.66
N MET A 442 -9.87 -20.18 1.36
CA MET A 442 -8.44 -19.86 1.28
C MET A 442 -7.78 -20.35 0.00
N GLY A 443 -8.31 -21.39 -0.66
CA GLY A 443 -7.88 -21.79 -2.01
C GLY A 443 -8.13 -20.72 -3.08
N HIS A 444 -9.00 -19.75 -2.77
CA HIS A 444 -9.28 -18.58 -3.61
C HIS A 444 -8.73 -17.27 -3.02
N ALA A 445 -7.89 -17.34 -2.00
CA ALA A 445 -7.28 -16.18 -1.37
C ALA A 445 -5.85 -15.94 -1.88
N THR A 446 -5.54 -14.70 -2.15
CA THR A 446 -4.17 -14.22 -2.38
C THR A 446 -3.85 -13.21 -1.29
N PHE A 447 -2.63 -13.26 -0.77
CA PHE A 447 -2.23 -12.44 0.36
C PHE A 447 -1.27 -11.34 -0.10
N CYS A 448 -1.47 -10.12 0.43
CA CYS A 448 -0.51 -9.05 0.35
C CYS A 448 -0.44 -8.34 1.71
N ILE A 449 0.47 -8.81 2.56
CA ILE A 449 0.59 -8.34 3.93
C ILE A 449 1.80 -7.42 4.03
N ILE A 450 1.59 -6.19 4.50
CA ILE A 450 2.68 -5.25 4.75
C ILE A 450 3.30 -5.55 6.11
N ILE A 451 4.58 -5.89 6.09
CA ILE A 451 5.37 -6.09 7.31
C ILE A 451 6.46 -5.02 7.40
N PRO A 452 6.63 -4.35 8.54
CA PRO A 452 7.74 -3.44 8.78
C PRO A 452 9.09 -4.13 8.65
N GLN A 453 10.11 -3.43 8.14
CA GLN A 453 11.45 -3.98 7.88
C GLN A 453 12.09 -4.59 9.14
N ASP A 454 11.96 -3.90 10.28
CA ASP A 454 12.50 -4.33 11.57
C ASP A 454 11.94 -5.69 12.05
N ARG A 455 10.71 -6.05 11.62
CA ARG A 455 10.08 -7.34 11.92
C ARG A 455 10.61 -8.46 11.03
N VAL A 456 10.85 -8.13 9.77
CA VAL A 456 11.41 -9.11 8.82
C VAL A 456 12.79 -9.57 9.25
N ASP A 457 13.58 -8.69 9.81
CA ASP A 457 14.93 -9.05 10.29
C ASP A 457 14.88 -10.05 11.46
N GLN A 458 13.83 -9.97 12.29
CA GLN A 458 13.55 -10.98 13.32
C GLN A 458 13.13 -12.34 12.70
N ILE A 459 12.31 -12.31 11.64
CA ILE A 459 11.83 -13.52 10.95
C ILE A 459 12.93 -14.20 10.14
N LYS A 460 13.80 -13.44 9.46
CA LYS A 460 14.93 -13.95 8.66
C LYS A 460 15.92 -14.79 9.48
N LEU A 461 15.97 -14.60 10.76
CA LEU A 461 16.83 -15.40 11.66
C LEU A 461 16.35 -16.86 11.75
N VAL A 462 15.07 -17.13 11.47
CA VAL A 462 14.45 -18.45 11.63
C VAL A 462 14.44 -19.24 10.30
N ASP A 463 14.04 -18.62 9.19
CA ASP A 463 13.99 -19.26 7.86
C ASP A 463 14.37 -18.30 6.72
N ARG A 464 15.58 -18.44 6.21
CA ARG A 464 16.12 -17.57 5.15
C ARG A 464 15.56 -17.87 3.77
N ASP A 465 15.30 -19.11 3.46
CA ASP A 465 14.84 -19.51 2.12
C ASP A 465 13.39 -19.13 1.90
N PHE A 466 12.58 -19.26 2.95
CA PHE A 466 11.23 -18.76 2.98
C PHE A 466 11.19 -17.23 2.80
N ALA A 467 12.04 -16.51 3.53
CA ALA A 467 12.12 -15.05 3.44
C ALA A 467 12.44 -14.58 2.01
N LYS A 468 13.39 -15.24 1.33
CA LYS A 468 13.76 -14.89 -0.05
C LYS A 468 12.63 -15.08 -1.07
N LYS A 469 11.77 -16.07 -0.88
CA LYS A 469 10.69 -16.39 -1.81
C LYS A 469 9.47 -15.50 -1.62
N ASN A 470 9.16 -15.15 -0.37
CA ASN A 470 7.87 -14.56 -0.03
C ASN A 470 7.92 -13.07 0.32
N PHE A 471 9.11 -12.53 0.63
CA PHE A 471 9.25 -11.11 0.96
C PHE A 471 9.68 -10.28 -0.25
N LEU A 472 8.84 -9.32 -0.62
CA LEU A 472 9.13 -8.31 -1.63
C LEU A 472 9.48 -6.99 -0.94
N SER A 473 10.71 -6.51 -1.14
CA SER A 473 11.15 -5.25 -0.56
C SER A 473 10.72 -4.05 -1.43
N LEU A 474 10.09 -3.06 -0.82
CA LEU A 474 9.89 -1.72 -1.39
C LEU A 474 11.15 -0.89 -1.21
N ALA A 475 12.19 -1.25 -1.94
CA ALA A 475 13.43 -0.49 -2.02
C ALA A 475 13.44 0.37 -3.29
N TRP A 476 13.80 1.62 -3.16
CA TRP A 476 13.84 2.61 -4.23
C TRP A 476 15.27 2.81 -4.72
N ASP A 477 15.46 3.00 -6.00
CA ASP A 477 16.72 3.51 -6.53
C ASP A 477 16.63 5.01 -6.88
N GLY A 478 17.78 5.62 -7.18
CA GLY A 478 17.82 7.06 -7.42
C GLY A 478 17.06 7.51 -8.67
N ILE A 479 16.92 6.66 -9.68
CA ILE A 479 16.15 6.96 -10.89
C ILE A 479 14.65 6.84 -10.62
N GLU A 480 14.21 5.78 -9.94
CA GLU A 480 12.82 5.63 -9.53
C GLU A 480 12.34 6.81 -8.67
N LEU A 481 13.19 7.27 -7.72
CA LEU A 481 12.87 8.46 -6.90
C LEU A 481 12.75 9.74 -7.74
N LEU A 482 13.59 9.89 -8.76
CA LEU A 482 13.53 11.02 -9.69
C LEU A 482 12.23 10.99 -10.51
N GLU A 483 11.82 9.81 -10.98
CA GLU A 483 10.56 9.61 -11.70
C GLU A 483 9.34 9.93 -10.84
N VAL A 484 9.32 9.48 -9.58
CA VAL A 484 8.26 9.86 -8.62
C VAL A 484 8.11 11.39 -8.52
N ILE A 485 9.23 12.11 -8.44
CA ILE A 485 9.21 13.58 -8.37
C ILE A 485 8.72 14.19 -9.68
N LEU A 486 9.20 13.70 -10.81
CA LEU A 486 8.77 14.19 -12.12
C LEU A 486 7.27 13.99 -12.35
N LEU A 487 6.69 12.86 -11.96
CA LEU A 487 5.25 12.62 -12.06
C LEU A 487 4.45 13.62 -11.22
N ARG A 488 4.92 13.95 -10.02
CA ARG A 488 4.28 14.98 -9.17
C ARG A 488 4.42 16.37 -9.75
N LEU A 489 5.61 16.74 -10.25
CA LEU A 489 5.85 18.01 -10.90
C LEU A 489 5.06 18.13 -12.22
N LYS A 490 4.94 17.05 -12.99
CA LYS A 490 4.08 16.97 -14.18
C LYS A 490 2.63 17.35 -13.84
N THR A 491 2.10 16.79 -12.78
CA THR A 491 0.73 17.07 -12.35
C THR A 491 0.56 18.49 -11.84
N LEU A 492 1.54 19.02 -11.09
CA LEU A 492 1.53 20.40 -10.59
C LEU A 492 1.61 21.45 -11.71
N TYR A 493 2.49 21.21 -12.68
CA TYR A 493 2.82 22.18 -13.73
C TYR A 493 2.16 21.88 -15.08
N LYS A 494 1.50 20.73 -15.23
CA LYS A 494 0.78 20.30 -16.45
C LYS A 494 1.65 20.29 -17.69
N PHE A 495 2.80 19.62 -17.65
CA PHE A 495 3.66 19.37 -18.82
C PHE A 495 3.61 17.90 -19.24
N ASP A 496 4.00 17.63 -20.49
CA ASP A 496 4.04 16.27 -21.02
C ASP A 496 5.36 15.56 -20.64
N LEU A 497 5.26 14.28 -20.37
CA LEU A 497 6.38 13.39 -20.08
C LEU A 497 6.20 12.13 -20.92
N ASP A 498 7.04 11.96 -21.92
CA ASP A 498 7.06 10.79 -22.78
C ASP A 498 7.89 9.66 -22.16
N GLU A 499 7.49 8.40 -22.41
CA GLU A 499 8.21 7.23 -21.89
C GLU A 499 9.67 7.15 -22.38
N ASN A 500 9.97 7.76 -23.52
CA ASN A 500 11.32 7.81 -24.09
C ASN A 500 12.16 9.00 -23.63
N ASP A 501 11.61 9.88 -22.78
CA ASP A 501 12.34 11.04 -22.27
C ASP A 501 13.49 10.58 -21.34
N ASN A 502 14.65 11.22 -21.50
CA ASN A 502 15.72 11.07 -20.52
C ASN A 502 15.30 11.76 -19.22
N VAL A 503 15.00 10.96 -18.19
CA VAL A 503 14.44 11.39 -16.90
C VAL A 503 15.29 12.50 -16.25
N VAL A 504 16.62 12.39 -16.32
CA VAL A 504 17.55 13.37 -15.73
C VAL A 504 17.52 14.70 -16.47
N GLU A 505 17.59 14.66 -17.79
CA GLU A 505 17.55 15.88 -18.61
C GLU A 505 16.19 16.55 -18.51
N LYS A 506 15.12 15.77 -18.44
CA LYS A 506 13.76 16.29 -18.23
C LYS A 506 13.63 16.97 -16.86
N PHE A 507 14.16 16.36 -15.80
CA PHE A 507 14.17 16.97 -14.47
C PHE A 507 14.92 18.31 -14.47
N LYS A 508 16.11 18.38 -15.07
CA LYS A 508 16.88 19.63 -15.19
C LYS A 508 16.10 20.71 -15.93
N ALA A 509 15.47 20.33 -17.06
CA ALA A 509 14.64 21.26 -17.84
C ALA A 509 13.44 21.78 -17.05
N VAL A 510 12.76 20.90 -16.31
CA VAL A 510 11.62 21.23 -15.44
C VAL A 510 12.06 22.17 -14.31
N MET A 511 13.15 21.85 -13.62
CA MET A 511 13.69 22.70 -12.55
C MET A 511 14.06 24.09 -13.09
N LYS A 512 14.78 24.17 -14.19
CA LYS A 512 15.15 25.44 -14.83
C LYS A 512 13.93 26.27 -15.25
N LYS A 513 12.89 25.64 -15.76
CA LYS A 513 11.66 26.31 -16.23
C LYS A 513 10.77 26.78 -15.10
N TYR A 514 10.55 25.95 -14.09
CA TYR A 514 9.52 26.16 -13.07
C TYR A 514 10.06 26.55 -11.69
N MET A 515 11.34 26.30 -11.45
CA MET A 515 12.05 26.70 -10.23
C MET A 515 13.35 27.48 -10.55
N PRO A 516 13.28 28.56 -11.36
CA PRO A 516 14.44 29.23 -11.91
C PRO A 516 15.34 29.91 -10.87
N THR A 517 14.85 30.14 -9.63
CA THR A 517 15.64 30.74 -8.56
C THR A 517 16.47 29.72 -7.78
N ILE A 518 16.27 28.43 -8.03
CA ILE A 518 17.00 27.34 -7.38
C ILE A 518 18.19 26.96 -8.27
N PRO A 519 19.41 26.93 -7.73
CA PRO A 519 20.61 26.55 -8.49
C PRO A 519 20.61 25.07 -8.84
N GLU A 520 21.14 24.72 -10.02
CA GLU A 520 21.28 23.33 -10.48
C GLU A 520 22.32 22.54 -9.68
N LYS A 521 23.29 23.25 -9.07
CA LYS A 521 24.40 22.67 -8.33
C LYS A 521 24.54 23.29 -6.95
N ILE A 522 25.05 22.49 -6.02
CA ILE A 522 25.35 22.90 -4.65
C ILE A 522 26.86 22.72 -4.39
N ILE A 523 27.46 23.72 -3.73
CA ILE A 523 28.85 23.65 -3.31
C ILE A 523 28.93 23.01 -1.93
N ILE A 524 29.75 21.98 -1.76
CA ILE A 524 30.04 21.34 -0.49
C ILE A 524 31.54 21.44 -0.19
N ASN A 525 31.91 21.49 1.08
CA ASN A 525 33.31 21.48 1.50
C ASN A 525 33.73 20.03 1.81
N VAL A 526 34.79 19.58 1.15
CA VAL A 526 35.39 18.25 1.33
C VAL A 526 36.89 18.47 1.55
N GLU A 527 37.41 18.13 2.73
CA GLU A 527 38.80 18.38 3.13
C GLU A 527 39.27 19.82 2.91
N GLY A 528 38.42 20.80 3.21
CA GLY A 528 38.76 22.23 3.02
C GLY A 528 38.72 22.71 1.56
N ARG A 529 38.33 21.86 0.63
CA ARG A 529 38.15 22.22 -0.80
C ARG A 529 36.68 22.27 -1.17
N GLU A 530 36.31 23.30 -1.89
CA GLU A 530 34.96 23.42 -2.44
C GLU A 530 34.79 22.47 -3.65
N LYS A 531 33.72 21.69 -3.63
CA LYS A 531 33.32 20.80 -4.72
C LYS A 531 31.86 21.02 -5.07
N GLU A 532 31.58 21.03 -6.36
CA GLU A 532 30.20 21.09 -6.86
C GLU A 532 29.59 19.72 -6.96
N ILE A 533 28.31 19.61 -6.59
CA ILE A 533 27.45 18.44 -6.75
C ILE A 533 26.12 18.89 -7.33
N GLU A 534 25.52 18.10 -8.21
CA GLU A 534 24.18 18.39 -8.72
C GLU A 534 23.13 18.34 -7.61
N LEU A 535 22.13 19.22 -7.70
CA LEU A 535 21.11 19.38 -6.66
C LEU A 535 20.47 18.04 -6.27
N PHE A 536 19.99 17.26 -7.25
CA PHE A 536 19.31 16.00 -6.94
C PHE A 536 20.24 14.97 -6.29
N GLN A 537 21.49 14.90 -6.71
CA GLN A 537 22.50 14.04 -6.06
C GLN A 537 22.75 14.49 -4.62
N TYR A 538 22.72 15.80 -4.34
CA TYR A 538 22.80 16.33 -2.98
C TYR A 538 21.59 15.90 -2.14
N LEU A 539 20.37 15.94 -2.71
CA LEU A 539 19.17 15.48 -2.01
C LEU A 539 19.24 13.98 -1.69
N LEU A 540 19.63 13.15 -2.66
CA LEU A 540 19.83 11.71 -2.44
C LEU A 540 20.86 11.43 -1.34
N ARG A 541 22.00 12.13 -1.37
CA ARG A 541 23.07 12.00 -0.37
C ARG A 541 22.59 12.27 1.06
N ASN A 542 21.68 13.22 1.23
CA ASN A 542 21.15 13.66 2.51
C ASN A 542 19.77 13.04 2.84
N SER A 543 19.45 11.87 2.28
CA SER A 543 18.21 11.14 2.50
C SER A 543 18.48 9.65 2.78
N PHE A 544 17.47 8.94 3.21
CA PHE A 544 17.48 7.46 3.31
C PHE A 544 16.90 6.80 2.03
N TRP A 545 16.93 7.50 0.90
CA TRP A 545 16.38 7.06 -0.39
C TRP A 545 14.91 6.63 -0.31
N ARG A 546 14.12 7.40 0.42
CA ARG A 546 12.66 7.19 0.52
C ARG A 546 11.93 8.28 -0.27
N PRO A 547 10.82 7.96 -0.94
CA PRO A 547 10.00 8.97 -1.62
C PRO A 547 9.63 10.15 -0.72
N ARG A 548 9.27 9.88 0.54
CA ARG A 548 8.91 10.90 1.53
C ARG A 548 10.03 11.91 1.76
N ASP A 549 11.28 11.44 1.88
CA ASP A 549 12.43 12.32 2.12
C ASP A 549 12.61 13.29 0.96
N ILE A 550 12.61 12.78 -0.26
CA ILE A 550 12.82 13.59 -1.46
C ILE A 550 11.65 14.56 -1.69
N ILE A 551 10.41 14.12 -1.42
CA ILE A 551 9.22 14.97 -1.50
C ILE A 551 9.32 16.16 -0.54
N LYS A 552 9.79 15.97 0.71
CA LYS A 552 10.00 17.04 1.68
C LYS A 552 11.01 18.08 1.16
N TYR A 553 12.11 17.65 0.56
CA TYR A 553 13.08 18.56 -0.03
C TYR A 553 12.46 19.39 -1.17
N ILE A 554 11.75 18.74 -2.08
CA ILE A 554 11.12 19.44 -3.21
C ILE A 554 10.05 20.44 -2.73
N ALA A 555 9.31 20.12 -1.67
CA ALA A 555 8.37 21.05 -1.05
C ALA A 555 9.08 22.36 -0.59
N VAL A 556 10.15 22.22 0.16
CA VAL A 556 10.91 23.38 0.67
C VAL A 556 11.56 24.17 -0.47
N LEU A 557 12.08 23.50 -1.51
CA LEU A 557 12.61 24.15 -2.70
C LEU A 557 11.52 24.93 -3.47
N TYR A 558 10.33 24.37 -3.59
CA TYR A 558 9.19 25.06 -4.20
C TYR A 558 8.84 26.34 -3.44
N ASP A 559 8.70 26.27 -2.11
CA ASP A 559 8.38 27.43 -1.27
C ASP A 559 9.45 28.52 -1.35
N ALA A 560 10.72 28.11 -1.33
CA ALA A 560 11.84 29.01 -1.47
C ALA A 560 11.83 29.70 -2.85
N ASN A 561 11.56 28.94 -3.91
CA ASN A 561 11.43 29.48 -5.26
C ASN A 561 10.31 30.51 -5.36
N GLN A 562 9.12 30.23 -4.83
CA GLN A 562 7.98 31.17 -4.87
C GLN A 562 8.32 32.48 -4.15
N LYS A 563 8.96 32.41 -2.98
CA LYS A 563 9.40 33.61 -2.22
C LYS A 563 10.43 34.43 -2.98
N ASN A 564 11.39 33.78 -3.65
CA ASN A 564 12.44 34.47 -4.38
C ASN A 564 11.95 35.05 -5.72
N ILE A 565 11.00 34.40 -6.41
CA ILE A 565 10.33 34.99 -7.58
C ILE A 565 9.63 36.31 -7.20
N GLN A 566 8.90 36.33 -6.06
CA GLN A 566 8.24 37.54 -5.58
C GLN A 566 9.22 38.67 -5.27
N LYS A 567 10.43 38.34 -4.81
CA LYS A 567 11.49 39.30 -4.51
C LYS A 567 12.36 39.63 -5.73
N HIS A 568 12.13 39.01 -6.89
CA HIS A 568 12.96 39.16 -8.10
C HIS A 568 14.46 38.85 -7.85
N SER A 569 14.74 37.84 -6.99
CA SER A 569 16.10 37.48 -6.59
C SER A 569 16.37 36.00 -6.79
N GLN A 570 17.62 35.64 -6.96
CA GLN A 570 18.11 34.28 -6.87
C GLN A 570 18.27 33.91 -5.39
N ILE A 571 18.11 32.65 -5.04
CA ILE A 571 18.43 32.18 -3.68
C ILE A 571 19.96 32.15 -3.53
N ASP A 572 20.46 32.70 -2.44
CA ASP A 572 21.88 32.56 -2.14
C ASP A 572 22.19 31.12 -1.62
N MET A 573 23.44 30.68 -1.83
CA MET A 573 23.89 29.34 -1.57
C MET A 573 23.81 28.97 -0.06
N GLU A 574 24.07 29.92 0.81
CA GLU A 574 24.06 29.72 2.26
C GLU A 574 22.63 29.54 2.76
N THR A 575 21.72 30.41 2.32
CA THR A 575 20.27 30.26 2.62
C THR A 575 19.73 28.94 2.12
N LEU A 576 20.08 28.52 0.89
CA LEU A 576 19.67 27.23 0.34
C LEU A 576 20.17 26.06 1.21
N LYS A 577 21.47 26.05 1.55
CA LYS A 577 22.03 25.01 2.41
C LYS A 577 21.36 24.95 3.79
N ASN A 578 21.07 26.11 4.38
CA ASN A 578 20.40 26.16 5.68
C ASN A 578 18.97 25.60 5.62
N LEU A 579 18.22 25.90 4.55
CA LEU A 579 16.91 25.31 4.32
C LEU A 579 16.98 23.79 4.15
N LEU A 580 17.89 23.29 3.32
CA LEU A 580 18.05 21.86 3.09
C LEU A 580 18.54 21.13 4.35
N ASN A 581 19.45 21.72 5.13
CA ASN A 581 19.91 21.18 6.40
C ASN A 581 18.78 21.08 7.43
N LYS A 582 17.86 22.04 7.45
CA LYS A 582 16.67 21.95 8.31
C LYS A 582 15.83 20.73 7.96
N VAL A 583 15.54 20.52 6.66
CA VAL A 583 14.81 19.31 6.21
C VAL A 583 15.55 18.02 6.59
N THR A 584 16.89 18.01 6.43
CA THR A 584 17.74 16.88 6.83
C THR A 584 17.57 16.59 8.33
N ASN A 585 17.61 17.62 9.16
CA ASN A 585 17.42 17.47 10.62
C ASN A 585 16.01 16.94 10.95
N ASP A 586 14.97 17.48 10.30
CA ASP A 586 13.59 16.99 10.48
C ASP A 586 13.46 15.50 10.09
N ILE A 587 14.16 15.06 9.03
CA ILE A 587 14.21 13.63 8.64
C ILE A 587 14.91 12.78 9.71
N ILE A 588 15.98 13.28 10.32
CA ILE A 588 16.71 12.55 11.35
C ILE A 588 15.92 12.51 12.66
N GLU A 589 15.43 13.65 13.14
CA GLU A 589 14.77 13.75 14.45
C GLU A 589 13.36 13.15 14.45
N ASP A 590 12.52 13.63 13.53
CA ASP A 590 11.09 13.31 13.56
C ASP A 590 10.78 11.95 12.95
N GLU A 591 11.63 11.43 12.06
CA GLU A 591 11.37 10.16 11.41
C GLU A 591 12.36 9.08 11.82
N PHE A 592 13.67 9.30 11.65
CA PHE A 592 14.65 8.25 11.89
C PHE A 592 14.73 7.88 13.38
N TYR A 593 14.94 8.83 14.28
CA TYR A 593 15.01 8.51 15.71
C TYR A 593 13.67 8.00 16.24
N ASN A 594 12.54 8.60 15.85
CA ASN A 594 11.22 8.13 16.26
C ASN A 594 10.88 6.72 15.72
N GLU A 595 11.45 6.31 14.60
CA GLU A 595 11.26 4.96 14.05
C GLU A 595 12.08 3.93 14.85
N TYR A 596 13.35 4.25 15.14
CA TYR A 596 14.30 3.26 15.71
C TYR A 596 14.48 3.32 17.23
N ASP A 597 14.11 4.41 17.90
CA ASP A 597 14.16 4.53 19.35
C ASP A 597 13.34 3.45 20.09
N LYS A 598 12.34 2.90 19.45
CA LYS A 598 11.46 1.83 19.98
C LYS A 598 12.12 0.45 19.99
N ILE A 599 13.16 0.26 19.19
CA ILE A 599 13.87 -1.01 19.03
C ILE A 599 15.33 -0.93 19.47
N PHE A 600 15.90 0.27 19.46
CA PHE A 600 17.24 0.59 19.94
C PHE A 600 17.15 1.81 20.86
N TYR A 601 16.85 1.58 22.13
CA TYR A 601 16.42 2.59 23.12
C TYR A 601 17.43 3.71 23.38
N ASN A 602 18.71 3.46 23.17
CA ASN A 602 19.78 4.43 23.34
C ASN A 602 20.49 4.79 22.04
N ILE A 603 19.74 4.79 20.92
CA ILE A 603 20.27 5.12 19.59
C ILE A 603 20.89 6.53 19.55
N THR A 604 20.29 7.49 20.22
CA THR A 604 20.81 8.88 20.28
C THR A 604 22.18 8.91 20.93
N SER A 605 22.33 8.30 22.12
CA SER A 605 23.63 8.20 22.81
C SER A 605 24.65 7.41 22.01
N PHE A 606 24.22 6.40 21.24
CA PHE A 606 25.11 5.69 20.34
C PHE A 606 25.62 6.62 19.21
N MET A 607 24.75 7.43 18.62
CA MET A 607 25.15 8.37 17.56
C MET A 607 26.09 9.46 18.07
N GLU A 608 25.95 9.92 19.31
CA GLU A 608 26.83 10.89 19.97
C GLU A 608 28.30 10.40 20.06
N LEU A 609 28.54 9.07 20.09
CA LEU A 609 29.90 8.51 20.04
C LEU A 609 30.67 8.91 18.77
N PHE A 610 29.98 9.31 17.73
CA PHE A 610 30.57 9.69 16.43
C PHE A 610 30.62 11.20 16.22
N GLU A 611 30.26 12.01 17.22
CA GLU A 611 30.38 13.45 17.15
C GLU A 611 31.83 13.85 16.88
N GLU A 612 32.05 14.78 15.95
CA GLU A 612 33.35 15.20 15.44
C GLU A 612 34.28 14.09 14.89
N SER A 613 33.78 12.88 14.71
CA SER A 613 34.54 11.78 14.11
C SER A 613 34.77 11.98 12.62
N TYR A 614 35.67 11.20 12.05
CA TYR A 614 35.81 11.13 10.60
C TYR A 614 34.64 10.36 9.96
N ILE A 615 34.25 10.78 8.76
CA ILE A 615 33.16 10.13 8.02
C ILE A 615 33.51 8.71 7.57
N ILE A 616 34.82 8.43 7.36
CA ILE A 616 35.33 7.09 7.08
C ILE A 616 36.18 6.67 8.27
N LEU A 617 35.82 5.55 8.87
CA LEU A 617 36.49 4.95 10.03
C LEU A 617 37.17 3.66 9.59
N SER A 618 38.34 3.38 10.18
CA SER A 618 38.91 2.03 10.08
C SER A 618 38.01 1.03 10.82
N THR A 619 38.05 -0.21 10.41
CA THR A 619 37.30 -1.29 11.08
C THR A 619 37.63 -1.37 12.57
N ALA A 620 38.91 -1.20 12.93
CA ALA A 620 39.36 -1.26 14.32
C ALA A 620 38.74 -0.12 15.16
N GLU A 621 38.81 1.13 14.69
CA GLU A 621 38.22 2.30 15.37
C GLU A 621 36.71 2.15 15.57
N PHE A 622 36.02 1.63 14.57
CA PHE A 622 34.58 1.45 14.65
C PHE A 622 34.21 0.31 15.58
N LEU A 623 34.91 -0.83 15.51
CA LEU A 623 34.66 -1.98 16.41
C LEU A 623 34.94 -1.64 17.87
N GLU A 624 35.97 -0.87 18.16
CA GLU A 624 36.25 -0.40 19.51
C GLU A 624 35.04 0.34 20.11
N LYS A 625 34.45 1.25 19.35
CA LYS A 625 33.24 1.98 19.79
C LYS A 625 32.04 1.06 20.01
N ILE A 626 31.81 0.08 19.11
CA ILE A 626 30.67 -0.85 19.21
C ILE A 626 30.82 -1.83 20.37
N VAL A 627 32.02 -2.36 20.60
CA VAL A 627 32.25 -3.33 21.67
C VAL A 627 32.08 -2.69 23.05
N GLN A 628 32.52 -1.44 23.22
CA GLN A 628 32.40 -0.72 24.49
C GLN A 628 30.98 -0.21 24.76
N PHE A 629 30.13 -0.06 23.71
CA PHE A 629 28.78 0.45 23.84
C PHE A 629 27.78 -0.67 24.10
N GLU A 630 27.01 -0.56 25.16
CA GLU A 630 25.91 -1.46 25.47
C GLU A 630 24.67 -1.05 24.64
N PHE A 631 24.28 -1.90 23.68
CA PHE A 631 23.04 -1.70 22.94
C PHE A 631 21.85 -2.12 23.80
N LYS A 632 20.90 -1.21 23.98
CA LYS A 632 19.67 -1.46 24.74
C LYS A 632 18.47 -1.45 23.80
N GLY A 633 17.71 -2.53 23.78
CA GLY A 633 16.52 -2.62 22.95
C GLY A 633 16.00 -4.03 22.75
N VAL A 634 14.86 -4.14 22.11
CA VAL A 634 14.14 -5.42 21.87
C VAL A 634 14.97 -6.40 21.02
N LEU A 635 15.85 -5.89 20.16
CA LEU A 635 16.67 -6.71 19.24
C LEU A 635 17.98 -7.20 19.88
N PHE A 636 18.37 -6.68 21.04
CA PHE A 636 19.68 -6.87 21.65
C PHE A 636 19.54 -7.58 23.00
N ASP A 637 19.11 -8.85 22.98
CA ASP A 637 19.12 -9.73 24.15
C ASP A 637 20.54 -10.18 24.50
N ASP A 638 20.71 -10.90 25.61
CA ASP A 638 21.96 -11.28 26.27
C ASP A 638 23.07 -11.87 25.38
N ASN A 639 22.76 -12.21 24.12
CA ASN A 639 23.72 -12.63 23.09
C ASN A 639 24.01 -11.51 22.08
N ASN A 640 24.41 -10.36 22.56
CA ASN A 640 24.75 -9.15 21.80
C ASN A 640 25.97 -9.35 20.87
N GLU A 641 25.86 -10.31 19.94
CA GLU A 641 26.94 -10.60 18.99
C GLU A 641 27.26 -9.37 18.13
N ILE A 642 28.53 -9.08 17.96
CA ILE A 642 29.04 -7.96 17.16
C ILE A 642 28.45 -7.99 15.73
N ILE A 643 28.27 -9.19 15.16
CA ILE A 643 27.64 -9.37 13.84
C ILE A 643 26.22 -8.82 13.81
N GLY A 644 25.41 -9.11 14.83
CA GLY A 644 24.04 -8.61 14.95
C GLY A 644 24.00 -7.09 15.01
N LYS A 645 24.87 -6.48 15.82
CA LYS A 645 25.00 -5.02 15.91
C LYS A 645 25.39 -4.38 14.57
N LEU A 646 26.39 -4.93 13.90
CA LEU A 646 26.85 -4.44 12.60
C LEU A 646 25.76 -4.55 11.52
N ASN A 647 25.10 -5.70 11.45
CA ASN A 647 24.00 -5.92 10.51
C ASN A 647 22.85 -4.92 10.74
N PHE A 648 22.46 -4.74 12.00
CA PHE A 648 21.44 -3.75 12.35
C PHE A 648 21.83 -2.34 11.91
N LEU A 649 23.03 -1.86 12.25
CA LEU A 649 23.49 -0.52 11.90
C LEU A 649 23.55 -0.29 10.38
N TYR A 650 23.89 -1.32 9.63
CA TYR A 650 23.87 -1.27 8.16
C TYR A 650 22.42 -1.26 7.62
N GLU A 651 21.58 -2.16 8.09
CA GLU A 651 20.18 -2.29 7.64
C GLU A 651 19.34 -1.03 7.93
N VAL A 652 19.57 -0.38 9.06
CA VAL A 652 18.90 0.90 9.38
C VAL A 652 19.52 2.10 8.65
N GLY A 653 20.66 1.89 7.98
CA GLY A 653 21.34 2.91 7.17
C GLY A 653 22.15 3.93 7.97
N ILE A 654 22.58 3.61 9.20
CA ILE A 654 23.54 4.42 9.96
C ILE A 654 24.93 4.34 9.34
N ILE A 655 25.32 3.14 8.95
CA ILE A 655 26.61 2.87 8.32
C ILE A 655 26.47 2.36 6.90
N GLY A 656 27.51 2.57 6.13
CA GLY A 656 27.80 1.92 4.86
C GLY A 656 29.19 1.31 4.88
N LEU A 657 29.55 0.66 3.78
CA LEU A 657 30.85 0.01 3.57
C LEU A 657 31.61 0.74 2.46
N LEU A 658 32.90 0.96 2.68
CA LEU A 658 33.84 1.44 1.67
C LEU A 658 34.80 0.30 1.32
N PHE A 659 34.83 -0.08 0.06
CA PHE A 659 35.72 -1.10 -0.49
C PHE A 659 36.95 -0.42 -1.13
N GLU A 660 38.14 -1.00 -0.92
CA GLU A 660 39.34 -0.58 -1.63
C GLU A 660 39.24 -0.93 -3.13
N GLU A 661 39.89 -0.14 -4.00
CA GLU A 661 39.74 -0.26 -5.47
C GLU A 661 40.13 -1.62 -6.02
N GLU A 662 41.18 -2.24 -5.48
CA GLU A 662 41.63 -3.56 -5.90
C GLU A 662 40.58 -4.64 -5.57
N TYR A 663 39.93 -4.50 -4.43
CA TYR A 663 38.88 -5.40 -3.99
C TYR A 663 37.63 -5.29 -4.88
N ILE A 664 37.25 -4.07 -5.29
CA ILE A 664 36.13 -3.84 -6.23
C ILE A 664 36.36 -4.57 -7.56
N LYS A 665 37.55 -4.43 -8.13
CA LYS A 665 37.92 -5.09 -9.41
C LYS A 665 37.89 -6.61 -9.29
N SER A 666 38.37 -7.15 -8.17
CA SER A 666 38.42 -8.60 -7.91
C SER A 666 37.06 -9.23 -7.66
N LYS A 667 36.08 -8.49 -7.21
CA LYS A 667 34.75 -9.00 -6.78
C LYS A 667 33.57 -8.50 -7.61
N ALA A 668 33.84 -7.80 -8.72
CA ALA A 668 32.81 -7.20 -9.58
C ALA A 668 31.81 -6.28 -8.84
N ILE A 669 32.25 -5.59 -7.78
CA ILE A 669 31.46 -4.62 -7.04
C ILE A 669 31.39 -3.34 -7.86
N GLY A 670 30.18 -2.84 -8.12
CA GLY A 670 29.97 -1.68 -9.01
C GLY A 670 30.33 -0.32 -8.43
N ASN A 671 30.47 -0.19 -7.11
CA ASN A 671 30.75 1.07 -6.42
C ASN A 671 31.62 0.87 -5.18
N ARG A 672 32.43 1.89 -4.85
CA ARG A 672 33.25 1.87 -3.62
C ARG A 672 32.42 2.03 -2.35
N PHE A 673 31.39 2.87 -2.39
CA PHE A 673 30.51 3.14 -1.27
C PHE A 673 29.23 2.31 -1.39
N CYS A 674 29.00 1.41 -0.45
CA CYS A 674 27.84 0.54 -0.41
C CYS A 674 26.99 0.85 0.83
N PHE A 675 25.79 1.37 0.64
CA PHE A 675 24.77 1.55 1.67
C PHE A 675 23.60 0.62 1.37
N VAL A 676 22.77 0.36 2.36
CA VAL A 676 21.62 -0.54 2.24
C VAL A 676 20.67 -0.19 1.10
N PHE A 677 20.55 1.09 0.75
CA PHE A 677 19.65 1.58 -0.29
C PHE A 677 20.22 1.53 -1.71
N ASN A 678 21.53 1.37 -1.86
CA ASN A 678 22.17 1.22 -3.17
C ASN A 678 22.91 -0.10 -3.32
N GLU A 679 22.51 -1.10 -2.53
CA GLU A 679 23.17 -2.38 -2.44
C GLU A 679 23.14 -3.13 -3.79
N GLY A 680 24.33 -3.48 -4.26
CA GLY A 680 24.47 -4.52 -5.26
C GLY A 680 24.58 -5.89 -4.60
N THR A 681 24.69 -6.91 -5.41
CA THR A 681 24.73 -8.34 -5.08
C THR A 681 25.84 -8.81 -4.12
N TYR A 682 26.40 -7.94 -3.27
CA TYR A 682 27.45 -8.35 -2.34
C TYR A 682 26.86 -9.01 -1.09
N PRO A 683 27.33 -10.21 -0.71
CA PRO A 683 26.84 -10.88 0.50
C PRO A 683 27.26 -10.11 1.76
N LEU A 684 26.31 -9.41 2.37
CA LEU A 684 26.51 -8.60 3.58
C LEU A 684 27.20 -9.40 4.71
N GLU A 685 26.78 -10.63 4.94
CA GLU A 685 27.40 -11.51 5.95
C GLU A 685 28.89 -11.72 5.76
N ARG A 686 29.30 -11.89 4.49
CA ARG A 686 30.73 -12.07 4.20
C ARG A 686 31.51 -10.80 4.51
N ALA A 687 30.95 -9.62 4.18
CA ALA A 687 31.53 -8.34 4.50
C ALA A 687 31.66 -8.18 6.02
N MET A 688 30.59 -8.47 6.77
CA MET A 688 30.60 -8.35 8.23
C MET A 688 31.59 -9.28 8.91
N ARG A 689 31.73 -10.54 8.43
CA ARG A 689 32.77 -11.47 8.93
C ARG A 689 34.19 -10.96 8.63
N GLN A 690 34.42 -10.35 7.47
CA GLN A 690 35.70 -9.76 7.12
C GLN A 690 36.02 -8.54 8.00
N ILE A 691 35.03 -7.71 8.32
CA ILE A 691 35.15 -6.60 9.24
C ILE A 691 35.62 -7.11 10.62
N ILE A 692 34.97 -8.13 11.16
CA ILE A 692 35.29 -8.69 12.47
C ILE A 692 36.70 -9.35 12.48
N SER A 693 37.10 -9.95 11.36
CA SER A 693 38.45 -10.53 11.23
C SER A 693 39.55 -9.49 11.03
N GLY A 694 39.23 -8.22 11.03
CA GLY A 694 40.20 -7.11 10.92
C GLY A 694 40.72 -6.90 9.51
N SER A 695 39.93 -7.24 8.46
CA SER A 695 40.31 -6.98 7.07
C SER A 695 40.54 -5.49 6.83
N LYS A 696 41.64 -5.17 6.16
CA LYS A 696 41.97 -3.79 5.74
C LYS A 696 41.28 -3.38 4.42
N GLU A 697 40.65 -4.33 3.73
CA GLU A 697 40.02 -4.13 2.43
C GLU A 697 38.67 -3.43 2.52
N ILE A 698 38.07 -3.44 3.72
CA ILE A 698 36.75 -2.83 3.99
C ILE A 698 36.91 -1.79 5.11
N LYS A 699 36.38 -0.60 4.89
CA LYS A 699 36.24 0.45 5.92
C LYS A 699 34.78 0.75 6.15
N ILE A 700 34.48 1.27 7.33
CA ILE A 700 33.13 1.71 7.69
C ILE A 700 32.94 3.16 7.30
N VAL A 701 31.80 3.47 6.73
CA VAL A 701 31.42 4.82 6.33
C VAL A 701 30.16 5.23 7.07
N LEU A 702 30.20 6.33 7.79
CA LEU A 702 29.01 6.92 8.41
C LEU A 702 28.13 7.52 7.31
N ASN A 703 26.82 7.31 7.42
CA ASN A 703 25.89 7.85 6.41
C ASN A 703 25.98 9.38 6.37
N PRO A 704 26.23 9.98 5.21
CA PRO A 704 26.42 11.41 5.07
C PRO A 704 25.18 12.26 5.49
N ILE A 705 24.00 11.70 5.62
CA ILE A 705 22.84 12.38 6.19
C ILE A 705 23.13 12.93 7.59
N PHE A 706 23.94 12.22 8.39
CA PHE A 706 24.32 12.63 9.74
C PHE A 706 25.49 13.64 9.78
N SER A 707 26.11 13.96 8.64
CA SER A 707 27.36 14.78 8.61
C SER A 707 27.22 16.12 9.30
N LYS A 708 26.11 16.83 9.11
CA LYS A 708 25.87 18.13 9.72
C LYS A 708 25.56 18.00 11.21
N LYS A 709 24.69 17.06 11.56
CA LYS A 709 24.25 16.84 12.95
C LYS A 709 25.40 16.43 13.86
N LEU A 710 26.26 15.51 13.39
CA LEU A 710 27.40 14.99 14.15
C LEU A 710 28.71 15.76 13.90
N SER A 711 28.68 16.84 13.13
CA SER A 711 29.87 17.62 12.76
C SER A 711 31.00 16.75 12.18
N LEU A 712 30.64 15.76 11.32
CA LEU A 712 31.60 14.79 10.79
C LEU A 712 32.68 15.46 9.96
N LYS A 713 33.94 15.05 10.18
CA LYS A 713 35.13 15.52 9.47
C LYS A 713 35.38 14.65 8.23
N TYR A 714 35.72 15.27 7.10
CA TYR A 714 36.08 14.53 5.89
C TYR A 714 37.58 14.16 5.93
N ASN A 715 37.86 12.89 5.66
CA ASN A 715 39.20 12.32 5.49
C ASN A 715 39.34 11.61 4.14
N THR A 716 38.65 12.11 3.14
CA THR A 716 38.67 11.61 1.76
C THR A 716 38.43 12.78 0.80
N THR A 717 39.07 12.74 -0.35
CA THR A 717 38.83 13.70 -1.43
C THR A 717 37.55 13.43 -2.20
N GLU A 718 36.93 12.26 -2.03
CA GLU A 718 35.67 11.90 -2.69
C GLU A 718 34.46 12.43 -1.91
N ILE A 719 33.39 12.73 -2.64
CA ILE A 719 32.13 13.09 -2.02
C ILE A 719 31.39 11.80 -1.64
N VAL A 720 31.42 11.48 -0.36
CA VAL A 720 30.72 10.30 0.15
C VAL A 720 29.22 10.39 -0.12
N GLY A 721 28.62 9.34 -0.67
CA GLY A 721 27.19 9.25 -0.96
C GLY A 721 26.72 10.04 -2.18
N ALA A 722 27.64 10.66 -2.93
CA ALA A 722 27.32 11.26 -4.22
C ALA A 722 27.59 10.24 -5.34
N TYR A 723 26.54 9.89 -6.06
CA TYR A 723 26.60 8.90 -7.12
C TYR A 723 26.45 9.60 -8.48
N SER A 724 27.33 9.27 -9.45
CA SER A 724 27.20 9.78 -10.79
C SER A 724 25.92 9.27 -11.47
N TRP A 725 25.36 10.05 -12.39
CA TRP A 725 24.20 9.62 -13.18
C TRP A 725 24.44 8.29 -13.90
N LYS A 726 25.65 8.10 -14.43
CA LYS A 726 26.05 6.84 -15.07
C LYS A 726 25.90 5.65 -14.12
N TYR A 727 26.29 5.81 -12.87
CA TYR A 727 26.13 4.78 -11.85
C TYR A 727 24.64 4.54 -11.52
N LEU A 728 23.88 5.61 -11.31
CA LEU A 728 22.45 5.51 -10.98
C LEU A 728 21.67 4.77 -12.09
N TYR A 729 21.92 5.10 -13.36
CA TYR A 729 21.33 4.39 -14.49
C TYR A 729 21.78 2.92 -14.57
N SER A 730 23.07 2.64 -14.38
CA SER A 730 23.57 1.27 -14.39
C SER A 730 22.96 0.43 -13.27
N ASN A 731 22.77 1.02 -12.11
CA ASN A 731 22.13 0.38 -10.96
C ASN A 731 20.64 0.09 -11.24
N HIS A 732 19.93 1.05 -11.81
CA HIS A 732 18.53 0.93 -12.21
C HIS A 732 18.33 -0.21 -13.22
N VAL A 733 19.11 -0.24 -14.33
CA VAL A 733 19.06 -1.29 -15.35
C VAL A 733 19.39 -2.66 -14.75
N ARG A 734 20.40 -2.73 -13.89
CA ARG A 734 20.79 -3.99 -13.24
C ARG A 734 19.73 -4.50 -12.28
N LYS A 735 19.11 -3.61 -11.50
CA LYS A 735 17.99 -3.94 -10.63
C LYS A 735 16.84 -4.51 -11.44
N ALA A 736 16.48 -3.89 -12.54
CA ALA A 736 15.44 -4.37 -13.45
C ALA A 736 15.79 -5.72 -14.13
N SER A 737 17.08 -6.03 -14.37
CA SER A 737 17.52 -7.28 -15.00
C SER A 737 17.59 -8.47 -14.03
N ILE A 738 18.02 -8.26 -12.80
CA ILE A 738 18.05 -9.29 -11.74
C ILE A 738 16.65 -9.78 -11.42
N LYS A 739 15.67 -8.94 -11.58
CA LYS A 739 14.27 -9.17 -11.25
C LYS A 739 13.48 -9.89 -12.35
N ARG A 740 14.05 -10.03 -13.55
CA ARG A 740 13.47 -10.80 -14.67
C ARG A 740 13.92 -12.26 -14.71
N ILE A 741 14.80 -12.69 -13.82
CA ILE A 741 15.26 -14.05 -13.63
C ILE A 741 14.62 -14.66 -12.38
#